data_b7fb87ddaafc31b8a2760b35bd926c57
#
_entry.id   b7fb87ddaafc31b8a2760b35bd926c57
#
_cell.length_a   1.000
_cell.length_b   1.000
_cell.length_c   1.000
_cell.angle_alpha   90.00
_cell.angle_beta   90.00
_cell.angle_gamma   90.00
#
_symmetry.space_group_name_H-M   'P 1'
#
loop_
_entity.id
_entity.type
_entity.pdbx_description
1 polymer ?
#
loop_
_entity_poly.entity_id
_entity_poly.type
_entity_poly.pdbx_seq_one_letter_code
_entity_poly.pdbx_strand_id
1 'polypeptide(L)'
;MKVLYLTVFLLAIVFSISAQDQTYPIFDECLNVQNSENQKNCFESTLLIKLKERLQLSADFNKTSEEVNLIFEVDENGVFNLIFVEANHPEIKDKFKSAFDNLPQVQPSQAYTNATFSQFSMTLKYPLKDISSYDIQSRKDKPQEQQLQLSEKLIEAKAEFKKIEADAKPYDGEMYSSYVSIPLSHEIYNRFDREINLIGTTAHTAQKPFTYQDVKPYYDFKKENKKLAFNKKSWFSRKLLDEHLATVSGKNYWFAVDFGVDLQLGRDTGNDLDTYNNTRIGYIQGGIGKKLTYYGAIFESQGRFADYFNRLARSRNPADGYPAVVPGRGVAKSFGDNGFDYPVTEGYINYRFNDNFNLQVGNYRNFIGDGYRSLFLSDNTSPVPYVKVDAKFWKVKYTNIYMQARNTNFLTEGGAYSTKFIALHHLSWNVNRRLNIGLFEAAIWNNEAERGFDISYLNPLLFYQMVEFSTGTDAGKVMVGLNYKYKWTDNIYSYGQLLIDELSVDDVFGGDKSFKNKFGLQLGLKYFDAFKVKDLDFQLEYNQVRPYTYSHFQQVTNYAHVGQSLAHLWGTNFREAIAIARYRKDRWYGHAKFIYGLRGFEPNADNIPFYGSNLFGTERNIFSETGVEIGQGNKANSTFAELEVGYLVNPAANLKLYMNLIHRDFSVDVQNERNFDNTTTWINFGFRADLFNWYFEY
;
A
#
# COMPACT_ATOMS: atom_id res chain seq x y z
N MET A 1 -14.38 27.70 -10.11
CA MET A 1 -15.71 27.54 -9.50
C MET A 1 -16.58 26.48 -10.18
N LYS A 2 -16.72 26.42 -11.52
CA LYS A 2 -17.56 25.39 -12.19
C LYS A 2 -17.09 23.95 -12.00
N VAL A 3 -15.78 23.71 -11.86
CA VAL A 3 -15.19 22.37 -11.65
C VAL A 3 -15.40 21.88 -10.21
N LEU A 4 -15.44 22.78 -9.24
CA LEU A 4 -15.68 22.46 -7.83
C LEU A 4 -17.12 21.99 -7.59
N TYR A 5 -18.09 22.56 -8.33
CA TYR A 5 -19.49 22.10 -8.28
C TYR A 5 -19.69 20.74 -8.94
N LEU A 6 -18.90 20.40 -9.98
CA LEU A 6 -18.99 19.11 -10.64
C LEU A 6 -18.42 17.96 -9.77
N THR A 7 -17.34 18.23 -9.02
CA THR A 7 -16.76 17.22 -8.09
C THR A 7 -17.63 17.01 -6.85
N VAL A 8 -18.25 18.04 -6.31
CA VAL A 8 -19.21 17.92 -5.21
C VAL A 8 -20.49 17.23 -5.70
N PHE A 9 -20.90 17.47 -6.94
CA PHE A 9 -22.06 16.81 -7.56
C PHE A 9 -21.79 15.33 -7.86
N LEU A 10 -20.59 14.97 -8.29
CA LEU A 10 -20.17 13.57 -8.47
C LEU A 10 -20.00 12.82 -7.12
N LEU A 11 -19.54 13.47 -6.06
CA LEU A 11 -19.53 12.90 -4.71
C LEU A 11 -20.95 12.76 -4.13
N ALA A 12 -21.87 13.66 -4.46
CA ALA A 12 -23.27 13.57 -4.08
C ALA A 12 -24.00 12.45 -4.86
N ILE A 13 -23.61 12.16 -6.10
CA ILE A 13 -24.17 11.05 -6.90
C ILE A 13 -23.75 9.68 -6.36
N VAL A 14 -22.56 9.56 -5.74
CA VAL A 14 -22.10 8.30 -5.11
C VAL A 14 -22.88 7.99 -3.82
N PHE A 15 -23.49 9.02 -3.18
CA PHE A 15 -24.35 8.82 -2.00
C PHE A 15 -25.85 8.82 -2.32
N SER A 16 -26.24 9.05 -3.58
CA SER A 16 -27.61 8.92 -4.05
C SER A 16 -27.78 7.61 -4.81
N ILE A 17 -27.42 6.47 -4.21
CA ILE A 17 -28.04 5.22 -4.57
C ILE A 17 -29.44 5.28 -3.97
N SER A 18 -30.35 5.91 -4.70
CA SER A 18 -31.78 5.75 -4.50
C SER A 18 -32.05 4.25 -4.47
N ALA A 19 -32.69 3.79 -3.41
CA ALA A 19 -33.29 2.47 -3.36
C ALA A 19 -34.17 2.37 -4.61
N GLN A 20 -33.71 1.67 -5.63
CA GLN A 20 -34.52 1.34 -6.78
C GLN A 20 -35.56 0.30 -6.36
N ASP A 21 -36.78 0.47 -6.81
CA ASP A 21 -37.89 -0.40 -6.53
C ASP A 21 -37.54 -1.85 -6.88
N GLN A 22 -37.28 -2.62 -5.83
CA GLN A 22 -37.16 -4.06 -5.94
C GLN A 22 -38.56 -4.58 -6.13
N THR A 23 -38.83 -5.24 -7.25
CA THR A 23 -40.13 -5.86 -7.49
C THR A 23 -40.35 -7.01 -6.52
N TYR A 24 -41.60 -7.25 -6.12
CA TYR A 24 -41.97 -8.41 -5.29
C TYR A 24 -41.98 -9.69 -6.15
N PRO A 25 -41.79 -10.88 -5.55
CA PRO A 25 -42.02 -12.14 -6.23
C PRO A 25 -43.48 -12.24 -6.66
N ILE A 26 -43.78 -12.84 -7.81
CA ILE A 26 -45.12 -12.82 -8.41
C ILE A 26 -45.65 -14.25 -8.55
N PHE A 27 -46.77 -14.55 -7.88
CA PHE A 27 -47.53 -15.75 -8.14
C PHE A 27 -48.25 -15.63 -9.50
N ASP A 28 -48.54 -16.77 -10.14
CA ASP A 28 -49.20 -16.79 -11.43
C ASP A 28 -50.54 -16.06 -11.40
N GLU A 29 -51.26 -16.12 -10.27
CA GLU A 29 -52.52 -15.41 -10.04
C GLU A 29 -52.36 -13.88 -9.98
N CYS A 30 -51.14 -13.39 -9.75
CA CYS A 30 -50.81 -11.96 -9.61
C CYS A 30 -50.21 -11.34 -10.90
N LEU A 31 -50.05 -12.06 -11.98
CA LEU A 31 -49.40 -11.62 -13.22
C LEU A 31 -50.02 -10.37 -13.85
N ASN A 32 -51.33 -10.15 -13.68
CA ASN A 32 -52.04 -9.04 -14.29
C ASN A 32 -52.09 -7.77 -13.44
N VAL A 33 -51.36 -7.70 -12.32
CA VAL A 33 -51.37 -6.57 -11.40
C VAL A 33 -50.24 -5.59 -11.78
N GLN A 34 -50.60 -4.37 -12.20
CA GLN A 34 -49.67 -3.41 -12.81
C GLN A 34 -49.02 -2.39 -11.85
N ASN A 35 -49.30 -2.42 -10.56
CA ASN A 35 -48.71 -1.46 -9.58
C ASN A 35 -47.89 -2.21 -8.52
N SER A 36 -46.71 -1.73 -8.19
CA SER A 36 -45.79 -2.32 -7.20
C SER A 36 -46.48 -2.54 -5.83
N GLU A 37 -47.29 -1.61 -5.37
CA GLU A 37 -48.05 -1.74 -4.11
C GLU A 37 -49.16 -2.81 -4.21
N ASN A 38 -49.85 -2.88 -5.34
CA ASN A 38 -50.86 -3.90 -5.58
C ASN A 38 -50.24 -5.28 -5.81
N GLN A 39 -49.02 -5.36 -6.39
CA GLN A 39 -48.26 -6.60 -6.52
C GLN A 39 -47.84 -7.13 -5.15
N LYS A 40 -47.38 -6.24 -4.24
CA LYS A 40 -47.11 -6.60 -2.86
C LYS A 40 -48.35 -7.22 -2.18
N ASN A 41 -49.44 -6.52 -2.22
CA ASN A 41 -50.70 -6.98 -1.57
C ASN A 41 -51.20 -8.30 -2.18
N CYS A 42 -51.06 -8.49 -3.49
CA CYS A 42 -51.42 -9.73 -4.15
C CYS A 42 -50.48 -10.87 -3.72
N PHE A 43 -49.18 -10.66 -3.69
CA PHE A 43 -48.18 -11.65 -3.21
C PHE A 43 -48.50 -12.10 -1.79
N GLU A 44 -48.69 -11.14 -0.88
CA GLU A 44 -48.94 -11.40 0.53
C GLU A 44 -50.25 -12.16 0.77
N SER A 45 -51.32 -11.74 0.15
CA SER A 45 -52.64 -12.41 0.27
C SER A 45 -52.64 -13.82 -0.34
N THR A 46 -52.00 -14.00 -1.50
CA THR A 46 -51.89 -15.32 -2.14
C THR A 46 -51.04 -16.28 -1.32
N LEU A 47 -49.92 -15.80 -0.76
CA LEU A 47 -49.07 -16.60 0.11
C LEU A 47 -49.83 -17.09 1.35
N LEU A 48 -50.58 -16.20 2.00
CA LEU A 48 -51.40 -16.56 3.17
C LEU A 48 -52.48 -17.59 2.85
N ILE A 49 -53.16 -17.45 1.68
CA ILE A 49 -54.15 -18.44 1.22
C ILE A 49 -53.48 -19.80 1.03
N LYS A 50 -52.37 -19.86 0.31
CA LYS A 50 -51.65 -21.10 0.04
C LYS A 50 -51.05 -21.75 1.29
N LEU A 51 -50.63 -20.96 2.25
CA LEU A 51 -50.19 -21.47 3.57
C LEU A 51 -51.35 -22.02 4.37
N LYS A 52 -52.52 -21.34 4.40
CA LYS A 52 -53.74 -21.82 5.05
C LYS A 52 -54.20 -23.15 4.51
N GLU A 53 -54.19 -23.35 3.20
CA GLU A 53 -54.56 -24.61 2.55
C GLU A 53 -53.63 -25.78 2.96
N ARG A 54 -52.36 -25.53 3.27
CA ARG A 54 -51.34 -26.55 3.54
C ARG A 54 -51.14 -26.80 5.04
N LEU A 55 -51.54 -25.87 5.90
CA LEU A 55 -51.43 -25.97 7.35
C LEU A 55 -52.61 -26.67 7.98
N GLN A 56 -52.90 -27.92 7.60
CA GLN A 56 -53.93 -28.77 8.23
C GLN A 56 -53.36 -29.37 9.54
N LEU A 57 -53.90 -28.97 10.70
CA LEU A 57 -53.57 -29.55 11.98
C LEU A 57 -54.69 -30.42 12.52
N SER A 58 -54.32 -31.36 13.40
CA SER A 58 -55.25 -32.21 14.14
C SER A 58 -56.23 -31.39 15.00
N ALA A 59 -57.40 -31.94 15.28
CA ALA A 59 -58.48 -31.25 15.98
C ALA A 59 -58.11 -30.73 17.38
N ASP A 60 -57.08 -31.25 18.02
CA ASP A 60 -56.66 -30.88 19.38
C ASP A 60 -55.95 -29.52 19.45
N PHE A 61 -55.30 -29.09 18.37
CA PHE A 61 -54.60 -27.79 18.29
C PHE A 61 -55.52 -26.61 17.96
N ASN A 62 -56.75 -26.82 17.60
CA ASN A 62 -57.69 -25.73 17.26
C ASN A 62 -58.19 -24.89 18.44
N LYS A 63 -57.74 -25.21 19.68
CA LYS A 63 -58.18 -24.55 20.89
C LYS A 63 -57.22 -23.50 21.47
N THR A 64 -55.96 -23.52 21.06
CA THR A 64 -54.91 -22.58 21.58
C THR A 64 -54.47 -21.67 20.45
N SER A 65 -54.61 -20.34 20.64
CA SER A 65 -54.06 -19.35 19.70
C SER A 65 -52.58 -19.12 20.03
N GLU A 66 -51.72 -19.27 19.05
CA GLU A 66 -50.27 -19.08 19.17
C GLU A 66 -49.76 -18.12 18.10
N GLU A 67 -48.80 -17.25 18.45
CA GLU A 67 -48.06 -16.43 17.48
C GLU A 67 -46.86 -17.21 16.96
N VAL A 68 -46.73 -17.24 15.61
CA VAL A 68 -45.65 -17.90 14.90
C VAL A 68 -44.90 -16.85 14.10
N ASN A 69 -43.59 -16.70 14.39
CA ASN A 69 -42.69 -15.82 13.64
C ASN A 69 -41.91 -16.60 12.60
N LEU A 70 -41.94 -16.12 11.37
CA LEU A 70 -41.35 -16.76 10.21
C LEU A 70 -40.35 -15.82 9.54
N ILE A 71 -39.21 -16.36 9.10
CA ILE A 71 -38.31 -15.71 8.15
C ILE A 71 -38.11 -16.69 7.00
N PHE A 72 -38.37 -16.23 5.79
CA PHE A 72 -38.23 -17.02 4.59
C PHE A 72 -37.64 -16.19 3.46
N GLU A 73 -37.11 -16.85 2.45
CA GLU A 73 -36.60 -16.24 1.23
C GLU A 73 -37.27 -16.87 0.00
N VAL A 74 -37.29 -16.09 -1.07
CA VAL A 74 -37.58 -16.57 -2.42
C VAL A 74 -36.28 -16.43 -3.20
N ASP A 75 -35.76 -17.53 -3.70
CA ASP A 75 -34.48 -17.56 -4.42
C ASP A 75 -34.62 -17.04 -5.87
N GLU A 76 -33.50 -16.99 -6.58
CA GLU A 76 -33.42 -16.51 -7.97
C GLU A 76 -34.23 -17.40 -8.95
N ASN A 77 -34.59 -18.61 -8.53
CA ASN A 77 -35.42 -19.54 -9.30
C ASN A 77 -36.91 -19.47 -8.91
N GLY A 78 -37.27 -18.63 -7.93
CA GLY A 78 -38.64 -18.48 -7.46
C GLY A 78 -39.05 -19.57 -6.45
N VAL A 79 -38.12 -20.28 -5.83
CA VAL A 79 -38.38 -21.32 -4.83
C VAL A 79 -38.37 -20.70 -3.43
N PHE A 80 -39.34 -21.10 -2.59
CA PHE A 80 -39.43 -20.66 -1.21
C PHE A 80 -38.53 -21.49 -0.30
N ASN A 81 -37.69 -20.83 0.48
CA ASN A 81 -36.85 -21.44 1.49
C ASN A 81 -37.20 -20.87 2.87
N LEU A 82 -37.67 -21.69 3.78
CA LEU A 82 -37.97 -21.25 5.14
C LEU A 82 -36.67 -21.27 5.97
N ILE A 83 -36.19 -20.05 6.34
CA ILE A 83 -34.94 -19.87 7.09
C ILE A 83 -35.16 -20.09 8.58
N PHE A 84 -36.27 -19.57 9.11
CA PHE A 84 -36.51 -19.57 10.56
C PHE A 84 -38.00 -19.67 10.87
N VAL A 85 -38.34 -20.49 11.90
CA VAL A 85 -39.67 -20.60 12.48
C VAL A 85 -39.56 -20.58 13.99
N GLU A 86 -40.27 -19.66 14.60
CA GLU A 86 -40.42 -19.60 16.06
C GLU A 86 -41.90 -19.88 16.41
N ALA A 87 -42.12 -20.97 17.12
CA ALA A 87 -43.39 -21.39 17.64
C ALA A 87 -43.15 -22.13 18.98
N ASN A 88 -44.12 -22.07 19.92
CA ASN A 88 -43.96 -22.72 21.21
C ASN A 88 -44.06 -24.27 21.12
N HIS A 89 -44.76 -24.78 20.11
CA HIS A 89 -44.94 -26.20 19.90
C HIS A 89 -44.12 -26.74 18.73
N PRO A 90 -43.30 -27.80 18.92
CA PRO A 90 -42.46 -28.36 17.86
C PRO A 90 -43.23 -28.81 16.63
N GLU A 91 -44.42 -29.38 16.80
CA GLU A 91 -45.27 -29.86 15.73
C GLU A 91 -45.72 -28.73 14.78
N ILE A 92 -45.88 -27.52 15.27
CA ILE A 92 -46.23 -26.34 14.47
C ILE A 92 -45.03 -25.96 13.60
N LYS A 93 -43.79 -26.03 14.13
CA LYS A 93 -42.58 -25.77 13.34
C LYS A 93 -42.44 -26.72 12.16
N ASP A 94 -42.63 -28.00 12.36
CA ASP A 94 -42.54 -29.02 11.32
C ASP A 94 -43.62 -28.87 10.25
N LYS A 95 -44.82 -28.46 10.65
CA LYS A 95 -45.93 -28.17 9.72
C LYS A 95 -45.63 -26.96 8.86
N PHE A 96 -45.14 -25.85 9.43
CA PHE A 96 -44.72 -24.69 8.65
C PHE A 96 -43.62 -25.03 7.69
N LYS A 97 -42.62 -25.79 8.10
CA LYS A 97 -41.56 -26.25 7.22
C LYS A 97 -42.09 -27.06 6.05
N SER A 98 -42.92 -28.03 6.32
CA SER A 98 -43.58 -28.83 5.26
C SER A 98 -44.48 -28.00 4.37
N ALA A 99 -45.17 -26.97 4.89
CA ALA A 99 -46.00 -26.07 4.10
C ALA A 99 -45.20 -25.21 3.13
N PHE A 100 -44.03 -24.72 3.57
CA PHE A 100 -43.13 -23.93 2.72
C PHE A 100 -42.44 -24.80 1.65
N ASP A 101 -42.01 -25.99 1.99
CA ASP A 101 -41.39 -26.95 1.05
C ASP A 101 -42.32 -27.36 -0.09
N ASN A 102 -43.63 -27.21 0.12
CA ASN A 102 -44.69 -27.55 -0.86
C ASN A 102 -45.37 -26.30 -1.52
N LEU A 103 -44.84 -25.09 -1.29
CA LEU A 103 -45.34 -23.90 -2.02
C LEU A 103 -45.02 -23.98 -3.51
N PRO A 104 -45.90 -23.49 -4.38
CA PRO A 104 -45.61 -23.42 -5.81
C PRO A 104 -44.50 -22.42 -6.06
N GLN A 105 -43.71 -22.69 -7.08
CA GLN A 105 -42.68 -21.78 -7.58
C GLN A 105 -43.33 -20.48 -8.09
N VAL A 106 -42.65 -19.34 -7.84
CA VAL A 106 -43.12 -18.00 -8.25
C VAL A 106 -42.11 -17.36 -9.19
N GLN A 107 -42.51 -16.32 -9.91
CA GLN A 107 -41.52 -15.50 -10.60
C GLN A 107 -40.72 -14.72 -9.57
N PRO A 108 -39.36 -14.82 -9.58
CA PRO A 108 -38.51 -14.17 -8.59
C PRO A 108 -38.57 -12.65 -8.74
N SER A 109 -38.21 -11.95 -7.69
CA SER A 109 -37.99 -10.51 -7.74
C SER A 109 -36.95 -10.14 -8.79
N GLN A 110 -37.06 -8.97 -9.38
CA GLN A 110 -36.10 -8.47 -10.37
C GLN A 110 -35.39 -7.21 -9.86
N ALA A 111 -34.09 -7.19 -10.05
CA ALA A 111 -33.28 -6.00 -9.91
C ALA A 111 -32.44 -5.81 -11.19
N TYR A 112 -32.60 -4.68 -11.88
CA TYR A 112 -31.89 -4.40 -13.15
C TYR A 112 -32.05 -5.50 -14.23
N THR A 113 -33.21 -6.03 -14.45
CA THR A 113 -33.46 -7.12 -15.42
C THR A 113 -32.95 -8.51 -15.03
N ASN A 114 -32.28 -8.67 -13.90
CA ASN A 114 -31.83 -9.97 -13.40
C ASN A 114 -32.72 -10.45 -12.26
N ALA A 115 -33.02 -11.76 -12.25
CA ALA A 115 -33.65 -12.41 -11.13
C ALA A 115 -32.79 -12.27 -9.86
N THR A 116 -33.37 -11.95 -8.72
CA THR A 116 -32.70 -11.78 -7.46
C THR A 116 -33.47 -12.42 -6.32
N PHE A 117 -32.76 -12.83 -5.26
CA PHE A 117 -33.42 -13.34 -4.07
C PHE A 117 -34.07 -12.22 -3.27
N SER A 118 -35.15 -12.55 -2.54
CA SER A 118 -35.84 -11.64 -1.63
C SER A 118 -36.14 -12.31 -0.32
N GLN A 119 -35.84 -11.64 0.80
CA GLN A 119 -36.08 -12.16 2.15
C GLN A 119 -37.24 -11.44 2.84
N PHE A 120 -38.11 -12.19 3.47
CA PHE A 120 -39.31 -11.72 4.13
C PHE A 120 -39.37 -12.18 5.59
N SER A 121 -39.99 -11.36 6.44
CA SER A 121 -40.36 -11.74 7.80
C SER A 121 -41.86 -11.59 7.97
N MET A 122 -42.51 -12.54 8.64
CA MET A 122 -43.95 -12.59 8.83
C MET A 122 -44.30 -13.12 10.22
N THR A 123 -45.24 -12.45 10.90
CA THR A 123 -45.82 -12.94 12.16
C THR A 123 -47.26 -13.37 11.90
N LEU A 124 -47.60 -14.61 12.24
CA LEU A 124 -48.90 -15.20 12.07
C LEU A 124 -49.50 -15.61 13.41
N LYS A 125 -50.83 -15.42 13.55
CA LYS A 125 -51.60 -16.04 14.68
C LYS A 125 -52.20 -17.36 14.18
N TYR A 126 -51.76 -18.42 14.82
CA TYR A 126 -52.24 -19.75 14.48
C TYR A 126 -53.33 -20.18 15.49
N PRO A 127 -54.48 -20.80 15.09
CA PRO A 127 -54.89 -21.10 13.74
C PRO A 127 -55.28 -19.87 12.92
N LEU A 128 -55.04 -19.91 11.58
CA LEU A 128 -55.29 -18.82 10.66
C LEU A 128 -56.78 -18.60 10.46
N LYS A 129 -57.42 -17.73 11.25
CA LYS A 129 -58.88 -17.52 11.23
C LYS A 129 -59.33 -16.43 10.29
N ASP A 130 -58.54 -15.31 10.14
CA ASP A 130 -58.87 -14.17 9.28
C ASP A 130 -57.64 -13.68 8.54
N ILE A 131 -57.78 -13.45 7.21
CA ILE A 131 -56.66 -13.03 6.34
C ILE A 131 -56.43 -11.51 6.40
N SER A 132 -57.42 -10.74 6.86
CA SER A 132 -57.37 -9.27 6.88
C SER A 132 -56.57 -8.63 7.99
N SER A 133 -55.96 -9.40 8.89
CA SER A 133 -55.24 -8.90 10.08
C SER A 133 -53.74 -9.20 10.14
N TYR A 134 -53.14 -9.65 9.02
CA TYR A 134 -51.73 -10.03 9.00
C TYR A 134 -50.90 -9.02 8.22
N ASP A 135 -49.86 -8.50 8.85
CA ASP A 135 -48.92 -7.57 8.22
C ASP A 135 -47.66 -8.32 7.83
N ILE A 136 -47.36 -8.38 6.54
CA ILE A 136 -46.10 -8.94 6.01
C ILE A 136 -45.18 -7.78 5.77
N GLN A 137 -44.16 -7.65 6.62
CA GLN A 137 -43.17 -6.57 6.51
C GLN A 137 -42.00 -7.02 5.61
N SER A 138 -41.79 -6.35 4.49
CA SER A 138 -40.49 -6.38 3.80
C SER A 138 -39.53 -5.54 4.61
N ARG A 139 -38.32 -6.05 4.85
CA ARG A 139 -37.31 -5.47 5.77
C ARG A 139 -36.71 -4.16 5.23
N LYS A 140 -37.56 -3.13 4.98
CA LYS A 140 -37.10 -1.78 4.60
C LYS A 140 -37.36 -0.69 5.65
N ASP A 141 -38.14 -0.92 6.70
CA ASP A 141 -38.41 0.08 7.72
C ASP A 141 -37.88 -0.35 9.09
N LYS A 142 -37.25 0.61 9.78
CA LYS A 142 -36.69 0.43 11.13
C LYS A 142 -37.75 -0.15 12.07
N PRO A 143 -37.45 -1.25 12.79
CA PRO A 143 -38.39 -1.76 13.76
C PRO A 143 -38.47 -0.82 14.96
N GLN A 144 -39.64 -0.39 15.36
CA GLN A 144 -39.91 -0.05 16.75
C GLN A 144 -39.63 -1.30 17.62
N GLU A 145 -38.91 -1.07 18.74
CA GLU A 145 -38.53 -2.10 19.70
C GLU A 145 -39.76 -2.88 20.23
N GLN A 146 -40.11 -3.94 19.54
CA GLN A 146 -40.82 -5.03 20.19
C GLN A 146 -39.76 -6.02 20.71
N GLN A 147 -39.73 -6.21 22.01
CA GLN A 147 -38.89 -7.21 22.69
C GLN A 147 -39.30 -8.60 22.18
N LEU A 148 -38.62 -9.07 21.15
CA LEU A 148 -38.59 -10.49 20.81
C LEU A 148 -37.88 -11.24 21.95
N GLN A 149 -38.54 -12.18 22.57
CA GLN A 149 -37.86 -13.17 23.42
C GLN A 149 -36.91 -13.98 22.53
N LEU A 150 -35.63 -13.70 22.64
CA LEU A 150 -34.57 -14.32 21.88
C LEU A 150 -34.34 -15.75 22.34
N SER A 151 -34.19 -16.69 21.40
CA SER A 151 -33.80 -18.07 21.74
C SER A 151 -32.47 -18.07 22.52
N GLU A 152 -32.23 -19.09 23.37
CA GLU A 152 -31.02 -19.19 24.19
C GLU A 152 -29.73 -18.97 23.41
N LYS A 153 -29.64 -19.49 22.18
CA LYS A 153 -28.49 -19.24 21.26
C LYS A 153 -28.29 -17.78 20.87
N LEU A 154 -29.36 -17.01 20.76
CA LEU A 154 -29.28 -15.59 20.45
C LEU A 154 -28.92 -14.79 21.71
N ILE A 155 -29.32 -15.26 22.90
CA ILE A 155 -28.91 -14.71 24.19
C ILE A 155 -27.44 -14.98 24.44
N GLU A 156 -26.94 -16.18 24.13
CA GLU A 156 -25.52 -16.53 24.20
C GLU A 156 -24.70 -15.71 23.21
N ALA A 157 -25.11 -15.59 21.94
CA ALA A 157 -24.45 -14.78 20.94
C ALA A 157 -24.45 -13.28 21.32
N LYS A 158 -25.53 -12.76 21.90
CA LYS A 158 -25.55 -11.39 22.46
C LYS A 158 -24.67 -11.23 23.68
N ALA A 159 -24.59 -12.23 24.54
CA ALA A 159 -23.70 -12.21 25.69
C ALA A 159 -22.22 -12.26 25.26
N GLU A 160 -21.92 -13.08 24.26
CA GLU A 160 -20.59 -13.14 23.65
C GLU A 160 -20.25 -11.84 22.95
N PHE A 161 -21.17 -11.25 22.20
CA PHE A 161 -20.99 -9.94 21.58
C PHE A 161 -20.82 -8.82 22.60
N LYS A 162 -21.59 -8.82 23.71
CA LYS A 162 -21.41 -7.91 24.84
C LYS A 162 -20.08 -8.09 25.54
N LYS A 163 -19.59 -9.33 25.63
CA LYS A 163 -18.27 -9.63 26.19
C LYS A 163 -17.16 -9.13 25.29
N ILE A 164 -17.30 -9.34 23.97
CA ILE A 164 -16.39 -8.77 22.95
C ILE A 164 -16.42 -7.23 22.99
N GLU A 165 -17.59 -6.60 23.13
CA GLU A 165 -17.70 -5.14 23.28
C GLU A 165 -17.11 -4.63 24.62
N ALA A 166 -17.24 -5.35 25.71
CA ALA A 166 -16.67 -4.97 27.01
C ALA A 166 -15.15 -5.16 27.06
N ASP A 167 -14.63 -6.17 26.36
CA ASP A 167 -13.19 -6.43 26.21
C ASP A 167 -12.54 -5.53 25.14
N ALA A 168 -13.32 -4.92 24.26
CA ALA A 168 -12.87 -3.89 23.35
C ALA A 168 -12.60 -2.60 24.14
N LYS A 169 -11.40 -2.49 24.71
CA LYS A 169 -10.97 -1.20 25.26
C LYS A 169 -11.02 -0.16 24.16
N PRO A 170 -11.66 1.00 24.38
CA PRO A 170 -11.58 2.09 23.41
C PRO A 170 -10.10 2.39 23.13
N TYR A 171 -9.78 2.82 21.91
CA TYR A 171 -8.45 3.25 21.50
C TYR A 171 -7.98 4.53 22.21
N ASP A 172 -8.26 4.65 23.50
CA ASP A 172 -8.06 5.82 24.35
C ASP A 172 -6.65 6.36 24.41
N GLY A 173 -5.84 5.98 23.60
CA GLY A 173 -4.51 6.52 23.59
C GLY A 173 -3.85 6.52 22.23
N GLU A 174 -4.35 5.74 21.29
CA GLU A 174 -3.84 5.63 19.92
C GLU A 174 -4.71 6.43 18.95
N MET A 175 -5.93 6.71 19.34
CA MET A 175 -6.97 7.41 18.60
C MET A 175 -6.56 8.79 18.04
N TYR A 176 -5.66 9.46 18.73
CA TYR A 176 -5.13 10.75 18.31
C TYR A 176 -3.68 10.66 17.84
N SER A 177 -3.15 9.46 17.67
CA SER A 177 -1.80 9.29 17.15
C SER A 177 -1.81 9.50 15.63
N SER A 178 -1.11 10.52 15.18
CA SER A 178 -0.84 10.78 13.76
C SER A 178 -0.04 9.67 13.09
N TYR A 179 0.39 8.66 13.84
CA TYR A 179 1.41 7.70 13.45
C TYR A 179 0.96 6.25 13.46
N VAL A 180 -0.35 5.99 13.42
CA VAL A 180 -0.84 4.61 13.25
C VAL A 180 -0.33 4.01 11.95
N SER A 181 -0.30 4.82 10.91
CA SER A 181 0.47 4.55 9.70
C SER A 181 1.64 5.51 9.65
N ILE A 182 2.85 5.03 9.90
CA ILE A 182 4.06 5.85 9.81
C ILE A 182 4.46 5.92 8.33
N PRO A 183 4.33 7.08 7.67
CA PRO A 183 4.72 7.23 6.28
C PRO A 183 6.19 6.86 6.05
N LEU A 184 6.50 6.29 4.90
CA LEU A 184 7.88 5.97 4.54
C LEU A 184 8.62 7.24 4.12
N SER A 185 9.08 8.00 5.11
CA SER A 185 9.82 9.25 4.95
C SER A 185 11.08 9.22 5.82
N HIS A 186 12.22 9.57 5.23
CA HIS A 186 13.50 9.66 5.94
C HIS A 186 13.45 10.68 7.08
N GLU A 187 12.76 11.80 6.87
CA GLU A 187 12.64 12.86 7.88
C GLU A 187 11.79 12.43 9.07
N ILE A 188 10.69 11.70 8.82
CA ILE A 188 9.87 11.15 9.90
C ILE A 188 10.64 10.07 10.66
N TYR A 189 11.33 9.20 9.94
CA TYR A 189 12.08 8.10 10.56
C TYR A 189 13.27 8.62 11.38
N ASN A 190 13.94 9.69 10.95
CA ASN A 190 15.03 10.30 11.69
C ASN A 190 14.61 10.78 13.10
N ARG A 191 13.31 11.07 13.30
CA ARG A 191 12.78 11.53 14.61
C ARG A 191 12.91 10.50 15.72
N PHE A 192 12.94 9.21 15.39
CA PHE A 192 13.02 8.11 16.36
C PHE A 192 14.14 7.09 16.05
N ASP A 193 14.94 7.34 15.02
CA ASP A 193 15.98 6.40 14.57
C ASP A 193 16.99 6.09 15.68
N ARG A 194 17.38 7.09 16.48
CA ARG A 194 18.24 6.89 17.63
C ARG A 194 17.62 5.98 18.69
N GLU A 195 16.39 6.27 19.10
CA GLU A 195 15.68 5.57 20.17
C GLU A 195 15.39 4.10 19.84
N ILE A 196 15.06 3.82 18.59
CA ILE A 196 14.82 2.44 18.14
C ILE A 196 16.12 1.64 17.98
N ASN A 197 17.28 2.34 17.93
CA ASN A 197 18.60 1.76 17.76
C ASN A 197 19.50 1.80 19.01
N LEU A 198 19.01 2.17 20.18
CA LEU A 198 19.78 2.08 21.42
C LEU A 198 20.31 0.66 21.66
N ILE A 199 21.45 0.53 22.34
CA ILE A 199 22.01 -0.79 22.68
C ILE A 199 21.02 -1.56 23.54
N GLY A 200 20.68 -2.79 23.12
CA GLY A 200 19.73 -3.65 23.82
C GLY A 200 18.30 -3.60 23.29
N THR A 201 17.94 -2.66 22.41
CA THR A 201 16.65 -2.71 21.70
C THR A 201 16.57 -3.93 20.78
N THR A 202 15.39 -4.50 20.68
CA THR A 202 15.12 -5.71 19.87
C THR A 202 14.41 -5.39 18.55
N ALA A 203 14.40 -4.12 18.14
CA ALA A 203 13.78 -3.69 16.89
C ALA A 203 14.51 -4.25 15.66
N HIS A 204 13.74 -4.64 14.66
CA HIS A 204 14.21 -5.09 13.35
C HIS A 204 14.04 -3.94 12.35
N THR A 205 15.03 -3.05 12.29
CA THR A 205 14.91 -1.75 11.61
C THR A 205 15.15 -1.79 10.10
N ALA A 206 15.71 -2.88 9.59
CA ALA A 206 15.94 -3.01 8.15
C ALA A 206 14.64 -3.09 7.34
N GLN A 207 13.56 -3.61 7.92
CA GLN A 207 12.29 -3.84 7.21
C GLN A 207 11.32 -2.68 7.44
N LYS A 208 10.97 -1.95 6.39
CA LYS A 208 10.10 -0.76 6.40
C LYS A 208 8.97 -0.91 5.35
N PRO A 209 7.82 -0.20 5.47
CA PRO A 209 7.48 0.78 6.51
C PRO A 209 7.28 0.13 7.88
N PHE A 210 7.57 0.91 8.92
CA PHE A 210 7.26 0.53 10.31
C PHE A 210 5.76 0.69 10.56
N THR A 211 5.19 -0.24 11.32
CA THR A 211 3.89 0.00 11.95
C THR A 211 4.09 0.81 13.25
N TYR A 212 3.03 1.51 13.70
CA TYR A 212 3.07 2.19 14.98
C TYR A 212 3.48 1.25 16.13
N GLN A 213 3.03 0.01 16.09
CA GLN A 213 3.34 -1.00 17.11
C GLN A 213 4.83 -1.39 17.15
N ASP A 214 5.55 -1.28 16.01
CA ASP A 214 6.98 -1.54 15.96
C ASP A 214 7.79 -0.43 16.64
N VAL A 215 7.30 0.81 16.62
CA VAL A 215 8.02 2.00 17.13
C VAL A 215 7.58 2.38 18.54
N LYS A 216 6.30 2.21 18.88
CA LYS A 216 5.71 2.57 20.19
C LYS A 216 6.51 2.10 21.41
N PRO A 217 7.13 0.90 21.45
CA PRO A 217 7.93 0.48 22.61
C PRO A 217 9.16 1.35 22.87
N TYR A 218 9.63 2.09 21.88
CA TYR A 218 10.89 2.84 21.91
C TYR A 218 10.69 4.35 21.85
N TYR A 219 9.59 4.82 21.26
CA TYR A 219 9.35 6.24 21.03
C TYR A 219 7.91 6.64 21.30
N ASP A 220 7.72 7.72 22.06
CA ASP A 220 6.44 8.25 22.47
C ASP A 220 6.02 9.44 21.59
N PHE A 221 5.34 9.16 20.49
CA PHE A 221 4.80 10.16 19.58
C PHE A 221 3.82 11.14 20.24
N LYS A 222 3.06 10.69 21.27
CA LYS A 222 2.13 11.57 21.99
C LYS A 222 2.85 12.63 22.80
N LYS A 223 3.92 12.22 23.50
CA LYS A 223 4.75 13.14 24.25
C LYS A 223 5.39 14.18 23.34
N GLU A 224 5.86 13.75 22.15
CA GLU A 224 6.39 14.66 21.15
C GLU A 224 5.33 15.63 20.64
N ASN A 225 4.16 15.13 20.19
CA ASN A 225 3.08 15.97 19.68
C ASN A 225 2.60 16.97 20.75
N LYS A 226 2.48 16.54 22.01
CA LYS A 226 2.13 17.43 23.11
C LYS A 226 3.18 18.52 23.33
N LYS A 227 4.48 18.20 23.18
CA LYS A 227 5.56 19.18 23.26
C LYS A 227 5.50 20.18 22.13
N LEU A 228 5.15 19.73 20.91
CA LEU A 228 5.08 20.54 19.71
C LEU A 228 3.77 21.34 19.59
N ALA A 229 2.70 21.01 20.31
CA ALA A 229 1.40 21.64 20.17
C ALA A 229 1.41 23.10 20.62
N PHE A 230 0.76 23.97 19.86
CA PHE A 230 0.55 25.37 20.21
C PHE A 230 -0.63 25.57 21.16
N ASN A 231 -1.48 24.55 21.36
CA ASN A 231 -2.65 24.58 22.23
C ASN A 231 -3.60 25.76 21.93
N LYS A 232 -3.83 26.05 20.67
CA LYS A 232 -4.71 27.15 20.22
C LYS A 232 -6.18 26.85 20.58
N LYS A 233 -6.96 27.91 20.90
CA LYS A 233 -8.38 27.77 21.26
C LYS A 233 -9.30 27.70 20.05
N SER A 234 -8.98 28.42 18.96
CA SER A 234 -9.79 28.45 17.76
C SER A 234 -9.79 27.10 17.04
N TRP A 235 -10.94 26.63 16.58
CA TRP A 235 -11.06 25.40 15.81
C TRP A 235 -10.16 25.39 14.57
N PHE A 236 -10.22 26.46 13.79
CA PHE A 236 -9.40 26.60 12.58
C PHE A 236 -7.90 26.56 12.88
N SER A 237 -7.45 27.27 13.91
CA SER A 237 -6.02 27.27 14.28
C SER A 237 -5.55 25.90 14.78
N ARG A 238 -6.40 25.14 15.52
CA ARG A 238 -6.04 23.79 15.94
C ARG A 238 -5.89 22.86 14.73
N LYS A 239 -6.86 22.87 13.80
CA LYS A 239 -6.82 22.03 12.59
C LYS A 239 -5.64 22.37 11.68
N LEU A 240 -5.29 23.64 11.56
CA LEU A 240 -4.16 24.08 10.75
C LEU A 240 -2.81 23.73 11.39
N LEU A 241 -2.69 23.77 12.73
CA LEU A 241 -1.39 23.78 13.41
C LEU A 241 -1.09 22.54 14.27
N ASP A 242 -2.10 21.83 14.76
CA ASP A 242 -1.90 20.84 15.82
C ASP A 242 -2.66 19.50 15.63
N GLU A 243 -3.75 19.49 14.87
CA GLU A 243 -4.69 18.36 14.80
C GLU A 243 -4.94 17.89 13.37
N HIS A 244 -5.43 16.67 13.24
CA HIS A 244 -6.03 16.17 11.99
C HIS A 244 -7.25 17.01 11.58
N LEU A 245 -7.53 17.10 10.27
CA LEU A 245 -8.69 17.81 9.75
C LEU A 245 -9.99 17.24 10.33
N ALA A 246 -10.17 15.94 10.26
CA ALA A 246 -11.29 15.25 10.88
C ALA A 246 -10.83 13.97 11.56
N THR A 247 -11.37 13.71 12.74
CA THR A 247 -11.15 12.47 13.49
C THR A 247 -12.50 11.94 13.95
N VAL A 248 -12.76 10.69 13.66
CA VAL A 248 -13.97 9.99 14.08
C VAL A 248 -13.57 8.76 14.88
N SER A 249 -14.22 8.53 15.99
CA SER A 249 -13.95 7.38 16.85
C SER A 249 -15.24 6.80 17.41
N GLY A 250 -15.27 5.49 17.50
CA GLY A 250 -16.31 4.70 18.16
C GLY A 250 -15.69 3.68 19.11
N LYS A 251 -16.48 2.76 19.64
CA LYS A 251 -15.98 1.75 20.59
C LYS A 251 -14.88 0.85 19.99
N ASN A 252 -15.02 0.48 18.73
CA ASN A 252 -14.18 -0.51 18.06
C ASN A 252 -13.50 0.01 16.79
N TYR A 253 -13.62 1.29 16.50
CA TYR A 253 -13.00 1.89 15.33
C TYR A 253 -12.61 3.33 15.59
N TRP A 254 -11.65 3.79 14.83
CA TRP A 254 -11.31 5.19 14.72
C TRP A 254 -10.63 5.44 13.37
N PHE A 255 -10.77 6.63 12.86
CA PHE A 255 -10.02 7.07 11.68
C PHE A 255 -9.79 8.58 11.73
N ALA A 256 -8.74 8.99 11.07
CA ALA A 256 -8.41 10.37 10.80
C ALA A 256 -8.39 10.59 9.29
N VAL A 257 -8.95 11.70 8.86
CA VAL A 257 -8.93 12.17 7.47
C VAL A 257 -8.21 13.50 7.44
N ASP A 258 -7.28 13.63 6.51
CA ASP A 258 -6.53 14.84 6.29
C ASP A 258 -6.50 15.25 4.82
N PHE A 259 -6.36 16.53 4.61
CA PHE A 259 -6.05 17.11 3.33
C PHE A 259 -4.62 17.66 3.40
N GLY A 260 -3.75 17.12 2.58
CA GLY A 260 -2.36 17.53 2.47
C GLY A 260 -2.08 18.24 1.14
N VAL A 261 -0.93 18.86 1.08
CA VAL A 261 -0.41 19.48 -0.15
C VAL A 261 1.08 19.19 -0.29
N ASP A 262 1.56 19.18 -1.53
CA ASP A 262 2.97 19.38 -1.87
C ASP A 262 3.01 20.46 -2.95
N LEU A 263 3.04 21.72 -2.48
CA LEU A 263 3.07 22.91 -3.30
C LEU A 263 4.49 23.46 -3.30
N GLN A 264 5.10 23.52 -4.46
CA GLN A 264 6.45 24.03 -4.65
C GLN A 264 6.48 25.03 -5.79
N LEU A 265 7.16 26.15 -5.57
CA LEU A 265 7.57 27.08 -6.59
C LEU A 265 9.09 27.18 -6.56
N GLY A 266 9.71 27.26 -7.71
CA GLY A 266 11.15 27.32 -7.79
C GLY A 266 11.67 27.76 -9.15
N ARG A 267 12.99 27.83 -9.24
CA ARG A 267 13.70 28.20 -10.47
C ARG A 267 15.00 27.42 -10.60
N ASP A 268 15.18 26.78 -11.72
CA ASP A 268 16.46 26.26 -12.18
C ASP A 268 17.22 27.38 -12.88
N THR A 269 18.16 27.97 -12.15
CA THR A 269 18.90 29.15 -12.66
C THR A 269 19.91 28.78 -13.73
N GLY A 270 20.38 27.52 -13.77
CA GLY A 270 21.33 27.05 -14.80
C GLY A 270 20.68 26.96 -16.18
N ASN A 271 19.37 26.66 -16.23
CA ASN A 271 18.62 26.49 -17.46
C ASN A 271 17.56 27.57 -17.70
N ASP A 272 17.53 28.60 -16.86
CA ASP A 272 16.53 29.70 -16.91
C ASP A 272 15.08 29.19 -16.93
N LEU A 273 14.79 28.16 -16.10
CA LEU A 273 13.52 27.46 -16.11
C LEU A 273 12.77 27.65 -14.80
N ASP A 274 11.56 28.23 -14.86
CA ASP A 274 10.65 28.26 -13.74
C ASP A 274 10.09 26.88 -13.49
N THR A 275 10.08 26.45 -12.24
CA THR A 275 9.63 25.14 -11.80
C THR A 275 8.47 25.24 -10.83
N TYR A 276 7.63 24.23 -10.81
CA TYR A 276 6.53 24.13 -9.86
C TYR A 276 6.15 22.68 -9.61
N ASN A 277 5.60 22.43 -8.44
CA ASN A 277 4.86 21.20 -8.12
C ASN A 277 3.54 21.62 -7.45
N ASN A 278 2.43 21.11 -7.94
CA ASN A 278 1.10 21.32 -7.40
C ASN A 278 0.44 19.98 -7.15
N THR A 279 0.74 19.40 -6.00
CA THR A 279 0.13 18.14 -5.56
C THR A 279 -0.90 18.42 -4.47
N ARG A 280 -2.12 17.94 -4.69
CA ARG A 280 -3.21 17.91 -3.73
C ARG A 280 -3.36 16.49 -3.22
N ILE A 281 -3.45 16.34 -1.91
CA ILE A 281 -3.41 15.05 -1.25
C ILE A 281 -4.65 14.91 -0.37
N GLY A 282 -5.42 13.84 -0.59
CA GLY A 282 -6.41 13.36 0.35
C GLY A 282 -5.92 12.06 0.96
N TYR A 283 -5.88 11.96 2.29
CA TYR A 283 -5.49 10.69 2.90
C TYR A 283 -6.30 10.35 4.14
N ILE A 284 -6.42 9.07 4.38
CA ILE A 284 -7.14 8.47 5.50
C ILE A 284 -6.25 7.44 6.17
N GLN A 285 -6.29 7.41 7.49
CA GLN A 285 -5.67 6.36 8.29
C GLN A 285 -6.57 6.00 9.46
N GLY A 286 -6.49 4.75 9.90
CA GLY A 286 -7.33 4.34 11.00
C GLY A 286 -7.15 2.88 11.40
N GLY A 287 -8.00 2.45 12.33
CA GLY A 287 -8.03 1.08 12.81
C GLY A 287 -9.43 0.60 13.16
N ILE A 288 -9.62 -0.71 13.06
CA ILE A 288 -10.85 -1.42 13.43
C ILE A 288 -10.46 -2.55 14.39
N GLY A 289 -11.07 -2.55 15.58
CA GLY A 289 -10.64 -3.44 16.65
C GLY A 289 -9.18 -3.15 17.05
N LYS A 290 -8.50 -4.13 17.59
CA LYS A 290 -7.08 -4.03 18.01
C LYS A 290 -6.09 -4.55 16.94
N LYS A 291 -6.61 -5.15 15.87
CA LYS A 291 -5.82 -5.97 14.94
C LYS A 291 -5.72 -5.40 13.53
N LEU A 292 -6.71 -4.66 13.07
CA LEU A 292 -6.76 -4.13 11.72
C LEU A 292 -6.42 -2.64 11.72
N THR A 293 -5.44 -2.27 10.92
CA THR A 293 -5.12 -0.87 10.62
C THR A 293 -5.08 -0.67 9.11
N TYR A 294 -5.35 0.55 8.66
CA TYR A 294 -5.34 0.88 7.23
C TYR A 294 -4.83 2.28 7.00
N TYR A 295 -4.28 2.46 5.82
CA TYR A 295 -3.83 3.73 5.27
C TYR A 295 -4.22 3.79 3.80
N GLY A 296 -4.65 4.94 3.33
CA GLY A 296 -4.89 5.20 1.92
C GLY A 296 -4.67 6.67 1.60
N ALA A 297 -4.04 6.95 0.46
CA ALA A 297 -3.79 8.31 0.00
C ALA A 297 -3.99 8.42 -1.52
N ILE A 298 -4.52 9.55 -1.96
CA ILE A 298 -4.67 9.94 -3.36
C ILE A 298 -3.89 11.23 -3.55
N PHE A 299 -3.04 11.24 -4.58
CA PHE A 299 -2.20 12.38 -4.97
C PHE A 299 -2.59 12.82 -6.37
N GLU A 300 -3.16 14.01 -6.48
CA GLU A 300 -3.39 14.69 -7.76
C GLU A 300 -2.25 15.66 -7.99
N SER A 301 -1.39 15.38 -8.95
CA SER A 301 -0.08 16.02 -9.07
C SER A 301 0.15 16.60 -10.45
N GLN A 302 0.53 17.86 -10.51
CA GLN A 302 0.99 18.54 -11.73
C GLN A 302 2.29 19.28 -11.42
N GLY A 303 3.31 19.11 -12.26
CA GLY A 303 4.59 19.74 -11.97
C GLY A 303 5.53 19.85 -13.17
N ARG A 304 6.46 20.76 -13.04
CA ARG A 304 7.64 20.95 -13.91
C ARG A 304 8.84 21.15 -13.00
N PHE A 305 9.81 20.28 -13.15
CA PHE A 305 11.00 20.24 -12.29
C PHE A 305 12.21 20.87 -12.99
N ALA A 306 13.40 20.79 -12.36
CA ALA A 306 14.63 21.18 -13.01
C ALA A 306 14.87 20.38 -14.30
N ASP A 307 15.58 20.95 -15.24
CA ASP A 307 15.72 20.43 -16.61
C ASP A 307 16.24 18.99 -16.64
N TYR A 308 17.31 18.69 -15.88
CA TYR A 308 17.87 17.32 -15.85
C TYR A 308 16.84 16.28 -15.39
N PHE A 309 15.97 16.63 -14.43
CA PHE A 309 14.95 15.73 -13.90
C PHE A 309 13.80 15.54 -14.92
N ASN A 310 13.40 16.61 -15.61
CA ASN A 310 12.42 16.54 -16.70
C ASN A 310 12.90 15.67 -17.84
N ARG A 311 14.19 15.79 -18.24
CA ARG A 311 14.80 14.93 -19.27
C ARG A 311 14.84 13.47 -18.84
N LEU A 312 15.22 13.20 -17.59
CA LEU A 312 15.20 11.85 -17.04
C LEU A 312 13.79 11.24 -17.08
N ALA A 313 12.77 12.01 -16.69
CA ALA A 313 11.39 11.53 -16.74
C ALA A 313 10.97 11.17 -18.18
N ARG A 314 11.33 12.00 -19.17
CA ARG A 314 11.03 11.74 -20.59
C ARG A 314 11.86 10.60 -21.20
N SER A 315 13.11 10.40 -20.75
CA SER A 315 13.94 9.28 -21.22
C SER A 315 13.40 7.90 -20.84
N ARG A 316 12.43 7.85 -19.93
CA ARG A 316 11.74 6.63 -19.47
C ARG A 316 10.33 6.50 -20.05
N ASN A 317 10.06 7.12 -21.20
CA ASN A 317 8.74 7.07 -21.84
C ASN A 317 8.27 5.63 -22.04
N PRO A 318 7.02 5.31 -21.69
CA PRO A 318 6.46 3.97 -21.85
C PRO A 318 6.16 3.61 -23.30
N ALA A 319 6.07 2.31 -23.58
CA ALA A 319 5.81 1.77 -24.92
C ALA A 319 4.40 2.08 -25.46
N ASP A 320 3.44 2.45 -24.61
CA ASP A 320 2.07 2.82 -24.99
C ASP A 320 1.92 4.27 -25.47
N GLY A 321 3.03 5.02 -25.57
CA GLY A 321 3.06 6.38 -26.09
C GLY A 321 2.88 7.48 -25.05
N TYR A 322 2.76 7.17 -23.77
CA TYR A 322 2.86 8.21 -22.73
C TYR A 322 4.22 8.89 -22.74
N PRO A 323 4.29 10.22 -22.50
CA PRO A 323 5.51 11.01 -22.73
C PRO A 323 6.60 10.80 -21.68
N ALA A 324 6.29 10.28 -20.49
CA ALA A 324 7.24 10.23 -19.40
C ALA A 324 6.85 9.26 -18.28
N VAL A 325 7.86 8.90 -17.47
CA VAL A 325 7.70 8.35 -16.13
C VAL A 325 8.36 9.29 -15.12
N VAL A 326 7.58 9.94 -14.27
CA VAL A 326 8.11 10.78 -13.20
C VAL A 326 8.73 9.90 -12.11
N PRO A 327 10.03 10.05 -11.79
CA PRO A 327 10.71 9.22 -10.80
C PRO A 327 9.99 9.21 -9.44
N GLY A 328 9.81 8.01 -8.88
CA GLY A 328 9.10 7.80 -7.61
C GLY A 328 7.58 7.92 -7.70
N ARG A 329 7.02 8.36 -8.84
CA ARG A 329 5.58 8.63 -9.01
C ARG A 329 4.92 7.70 -10.03
N GLY A 330 5.45 7.58 -11.23
CA GLY A 330 4.94 6.67 -12.25
C GLY A 330 4.69 7.35 -13.60
N VAL A 331 3.90 6.68 -14.43
CA VAL A 331 3.54 7.15 -15.78
C VAL A 331 2.83 8.50 -15.71
N ALA A 332 3.22 9.41 -16.58
CA ALA A 332 2.72 10.78 -16.60
C ALA A 332 2.22 11.20 -17.99
N LYS A 333 1.25 12.09 -18.02
CA LYS A 333 0.77 12.80 -19.21
C LYS A 333 1.48 14.15 -19.33
N SER A 334 1.47 14.73 -20.52
CA SER A 334 1.90 16.12 -20.71
C SER A 334 0.91 17.08 -20.05
N PHE A 335 1.44 18.13 -19.46
CA PHE A 335 0.65 19.20 -18.84
C PHE A 335 1.29 20.58 -19.08
N GLY A 336 0.54 21.50 -19.69
CA GLY A 336 1.04 22.84 -20.00
C GLY A 336 2.34 22.83 -20.77
N ASP A 337 3.18 23.86 -20.56
CA ASP A 337 4.49 23.98 -21.21
C ASP A 337 5.52 23.06 -20.53
N ASN A 338 5.78 21.92 -21.14
CA ASN A 338 6.80 20.96 -20.69
C ASN A 338 6.63 20.40 -19.26
N GLY A 339 5.46 20.50 -18.66
CA GLY A 339 5.14 19.88 -17.38
C GLY A 339 4.53 18.49 -17.50
N PHE A 340 4.27 17.88 -16.36
CA PHE A 340 3.73 16.53 -16.21
C PHE A 340 2.46 16.56 -15.37
N ASP A 341 1.50 15.70 -15.71
CA ASP A 341 0.35 15.32 -14.90
C ASP A 341 0.53 13.86 -14.49
N TYR A 342 0.71 13.61 -13.18
CA TYR A 342 1.13 12.32 -12.65
C TYR A 342 0.39 11.96 -11.36
N PRO A 343 -0.90 11.57 -11.46
CA PRO A 343 -1.66 11.13 -10.31
C PRO A 343 -1.11 9.83 -9.74
N VAL A 344 -1.17 9.66 -8.42
CA VAL A 344 -0.75 8.44 -7.72
C VAL A 344 -1.79 8.09 -6.66
N THR A 345 -2.06 6.80 -6.53
CA THR A 345 -2.83 6.25 -5.42
C THR A 345 -1.98 5.23 -4.68
N GLU A 346 -1.99 5.29 -3.37
CA GLU A 346 -1.28 4.31 -2.54
C GLU A 346 -2.07 4.00 -1.27
N GLY A 347 -1.84 2.82 -0.73
CA GLY A 347 -2.47 2.43 0.52
C GLY A 347 -2.28 0.95 0.83
N TYR A 348 -2.58 0.60 2.07
CA TYR A 348 -2.54 -0.78 2.54
C TYR A 348 -3.53 -1.03 3.67
N ILE A 349 -3.88 -2.30 3.82
CA ILE A 349 -4.57 -2.86 4.97
C ILE A 349 -3.58 -3.76 5.68
N ASN A 350 -3.46 -3.62 6.99
CA ASN A 350 -2.57 -4.39 7.82
C ASN A 350 -3.38 -5.11 8.90
N TYR A 351 -3.28 -6.43 8.96
CA TYR A 351 -3.97 -7.26 9.94
C TYR A 351 -2.97 -8.01 10.81
N ARG A 352 -3.00 -7.72 12.10
CA ARG A 352 -2.15 -8.34 13.11
C ARG A 352 -2.88 -9.51 13.77
N PHE A 353 -2.57 -10.72 13.37
CA PHE A 353 -3.16 -11.92 13.97
C PHE A 353 -2.86 -12.00 15.47
N ASN A 354 -1.60 -11.78 15.82
CA ASN A 354 -1.07 -11.75 17.18
C ASN A 354 0.28 -10.99 17.18
N ASP A 355 1.03 -11.06 18.29
CA ASP A 355 2.34 -10.38 18.39
C ASP A 355 3.44 -10.99 17.50
N ASN A 356 3.21 -12.19 16.97
CA ASN A 356 4.17 -12.92 16.16
C ASN A 356 3.88 -12.81 14.65
N PHE A 357 2.61 -12.69 14.25
CA PHE A 357 2.22 -12.74 12.84
C PHE A 357 1.44 -11.49 12.43
N ASN A 358 1.85 -10.93 11.29
CA ASN A 358 1.24 -9.78 10.67
C ASN A 358 1.09 -10.01 9.17
N LEU A 359 -0.06 -9.63 8.59
CA LEU A 359 -0.34 -9.65 7.17
C LEU A 359 -0.62 -8.23 6.70
N GLN A 360 0.02 -7.82 5.63
CA GLN A 360 -0.26 -6.53 4.99
C GLN A 360 -0.51 -6.74 3.49
N VAL A 361 -1.58 -6.15 2.98
CA VAL A 361 -1.95 -6.20 1.56
C VAL A 361 -2.17 -4.77 1.09
N GLY A 362 -1.62 -4.41 -0.05
CA GLY A 362 -1.78 -3.06 -0.56
C GLY A 362 -1.06 -2.77 -1.86
N ASN A 363 -1.11 -1.50 -2.24
CA ASN A 363 -0.32 -0.89 -3.29
C ASN A 363 0.52 0.23 -2.63
N TYR A 364 1.75 -0.08 -2.24
CA TYR A 364 2.59 0.85 -1.48
C TYR A 364 4.07 0.56 -1.73
N ARG A 365 4.94 1.34 -1.12
CA ARG A 365 6.39 1.14 -1.18
C ARG A 365 6.85 0.32 0.01
N ASN A 366 7.85 -0.53 -0.21
CA ASN A 366 8.59 -1.23 0.84
C ASN A 366 10.07 -0.89 0.70
N PHE A 367 10.79 -0.96 1.81
CA PHE A 367 12.22 -0.67 1.84
C PHE A 367 12.92 -1.69 2.76
N ILE A 368 14.05 -2.24 2.32
CA ILE A 368 14.86 -3.18 3.10
C ILE A 368 16.27 -2.64 3.22
N GLY A 369 16.61 -2.08 4.38
CA GLY A 369 17.93 -1.53 4.70
C GLY A 369 17.88 -0.58 5.89
N ASP A 370 19.04 -0.25 6.43
CA ASP A 370 19.23 0.76 7.48
C ASP A 370 19.83 2.07 6.93
N GLY A 371 20.15 2.09 5.62
CA GLY A 371 20.76 3.19 4.90
C GLY A 371 19.80 4.27 4.39
N TYR A 372 20.39 5.27 3.73
CA TYR A 372 19.68 6.23 2.90
C TYR A 372 19.25 5.59 1.57
N ARG A 373 20.13 4.73 1.02
CA ARG A 373 19.84 3.86 -0.12
C ARG A 373 19.59 2.42 0.33
N SER A 374 19.10 1.61 -0.58
CA SER A 374 19.09 0.15 -0.43
C SER A 374 19.53 -0.52 -1.73
N LEU A 375 20.32 -1.58 -1.60
CA LEU A 375 20.67 -2.47 -2.70
C LEU A 375 19.71 -3.67 -2.82
N PHE A 376 18.80 -3.85 -1.85
CA PHE A 376 17.84 -4.94 -1.82
C PHE A 376 16.48 -4.52 -2.35
N LEU A 377 15.79 -3.64 -1.65
CA LEU A 377 14.50 -3.08 -2.04
C LEU A 377 14.43 -1.63 -1.54
N SER A 378 14.14 -0.70 -2.42
CA SER A 378 14.06 0.73 -2.16
C SER A 378 12.67 1.29 -2.46
N ASP A 379 12.41 2.48 -1.97
CA ASP A 379 11.16 3.22 -2.15
C ASP A 379 11.22 4.27 -3.29
N ASN A 380 12.25 4.21 -4.12
CA ASN A 380 12.47 5.16 -5.21
C ASN A 380 11.59 4.92 -6.45
N THR A 381 10.80 3.84 -6.48
CA THR A 381 9.84 3.55 -7.55
C THR A 381 8.42 4.06 -7.23
N SER A 382 7.53 3.99 -8.21
CA SER A 382 6.08 4.10 -7.96
C SER A 382 5.60 2.98 -7.02
N PRO A 383 4.44 3.14 -6.35
CA PRO A 383 3.86 2.09 -5.53
C PRO A 383 3.67 0.77 -6.29
N VAL A 384 3.94 -0.34 -5.64
CA VAL A 384 3.84 -1.69 -6.19
C VAL A 384 2.75 -2.46 -5.45
N PRO A 385 1.82 -3.14 -6.14
CA PRO A 385 0.89 -4.08 -5.50
C PRO A 385 1.65 -5.23 -4.83
N TYR A 386 1.30 -5.52 -3.58
CA TYR A 386 1.99 -6.58 -2.82
C TYR A 386 1.12 -7.24 -1.75
N VAL A 387 1.55 -8.42 -1.36
CA VAL A 387 1.16 -9.12 -0.13
C VAL A 387 2.42 -9.32 0.70
N LYS A 388 2.40 -8.89 1.95
CA LYS A 388 3.52 -9.02 2.89
C LYS A 388 3.09 -9.78 4.14
N VAL A 389 3.89 -10.78 4.51
CA VAL A 389 3.71 -11.56 5.74
C VAL A 389 4.95 -11.38 6.59
N ASP A 390 4.76 -10.90 7.82
CA ASP A 390 5.80 -10.83 8.84
C ASP A 390 5.57 -11.90 9.90
N ALA A 391 6.62 -12.67 10.21
CA ALA A 391 6.68 -13.58 11.34
C ALA A 391 7.79 -13.16 12.28
N LYS A 392 7.46 -12.87 13.55
CA LYS A 392 8.42 -12.46 14.57
C LYS A 392 8.40 -13.45 15.73
N PHE A 393 9.54 -14.06 16.01
CA PHE A 393 9.69 -15.00 17.12
C PHE A 393 11.12 -14.93 17.69
N TRP A 394 11.22 -15.05 19.00
CA TRP A 394 12.48 -14.96 19.71
C TRP A 394 13.27 -13.67 19.33
N LYS A 395 14.43 -13.81 18.66
CA LYS A 395 15.28 -12.71 18.18
C LYS A 395 15.24 -12.53 16.67
N VAL A 396 14.29 -13.16 16.00
CA VAL A 396 14.21 -13.21 14.54
C VAL A 396 12.91 -12.57 14.08
N LYS A 397 13.00 -11.78 13.01
CA LYS A 397 11.84 -11.36 12.20
C LYS A 397 12.07 -11.86 10.78
N TYR A 398 11.09 -12.59 10.27
CA TYR A 398 11.07 -13.11 8.92
C TYR A 398 9.95 -12.44 8.13
N THR A 399 10.30 -11.83 7.01
CA THR A 399 9.38 -11.09 6.14
C THR A 399 9.38 -11.73 4.76
N ASN A 400 8.19 -12.05 4.27
CA ASN A 400 7.94 -12.46 2.90
C ASN A 400 7.14 -11.37 2.21
N ILE A 401 7.56 -10.94 1.01
CA ILE A 401 6.85 -9.95 0.19
C ILE A 401 6.65 -10.55 -1.20
N TYR A 402 5.40 -10.63 -1.62
CA TYR A 402 5.02 -11.06 -2.97
C TYR A 402 4.49 -9.83 -3.71
N MET A 403 5.12 -9.47 -4.82
CA MET A 403 4.83 -8.26 -5.60
C MET A 403 4.47 -8.60 -7.04
N GLN A 404 3.58 -7.79 -7.62
CA GLN A 404 3.33 -7.77 -9.05
C GLN A 404 3.91 -6.49 -9.65
N ALA A 405 5.04 -6.60 -10.33
CA ALA A 405 5.71 -5.47 -10.98
C ALA A 405 5.31 -5.36 -12.47
N ARG A 406 5.44 -4.14 -13.02
CA ARG A 406 5.14 -3.86 -14.43
C ARG A 406 6.41 -3.41 -15.14
N ASN A 407 6.56 -3.85 -16.38
CA ASN A 407 7.57 -3.35 -17.29
C ASN A 407 6.89 -2.49 -18.36
N THR A 408 7.08 -1.20 -18.29
CA THR A 408 6.45 -0.24 -19.23
C THR A 408 7.10 -0.19 -20.60
N ASN A 409 8.25 -0.83 -20.80
CA ASN A 409 8.94 -0.88 -22.08
C ASN A 409 8.35 -1.92 -23.03
N PHE A 410 7.47 -2.80 -22.57
CA PHE A 410 6.87 -3.87 -23.36
C PHE A 410 5.35 -3.90 -23.14
N LEU A 411 4.62 -4.08 -24.24
CA LEU A 411 3.18 -4.29 -24.23
C LEU A 411 2.87 -5.75 -24.53
N THR A 412 1.82 -6.25 -23.90
CA THR A 412 1.20 -7.53 -24.28
C THR A 412 0.43 -7.38 -25.59
N GLU A 413 0.01 -8.47 -26.21
CA GLU A 413 -0.85 -8.44 -27.40
C GLU A 413 -2.15 -7.64 -27.20
N GLY A 414 -2.65 -7.59 -25.97
CA GLY A 414 -3.83 -6.78 -25.59
C GLY A 414 -3.54 -5.31 -25.29
N GLY A 415 -2.31 -4.83 -25.51
CA GLY A 415 -1.90 -3.43 -25.31
C GLY A 415 -1.68 -3.04 -23.83
N ALA A 416 -1.71 -3.98 -22.89
CA ALA A 416 -1.35 -3.72 -21.50
C ALA A 416 0.16 -3.84 -21.27
N TYR A 417 0.69 -3.19 -20.25
CA TYR A 417 2.11 -3.37 -19.89
C TYR A 417 2.40 -4.81 -19.46
N SER A 418 3.52 -5.34 -19.90
CA SER A 418 4.04 -6.63 -19.43
C SER A 418 4.14 -6.67 -17.91
N THR A 419 3.74 -7.78 -17.32
CA THR A 419 3.81 -7.99 -15.86
C THR A 419 4.81 -9.07 -15.51
N LYS A 420 5.36 -8.97 -14.32
CA LYS A 420 6.22 -9.96 -13.69
C LYS A 420 5.89 -10.07 -12.22
N PHE A 421 6.19 -11.21 -11.64
CA PHE A 421 6.05 -11.46 -10.22
C PHE A 421 7.42 -11.48 -9.55
N ILE A 422 7.44 -11.03 -8.30
CA ILE A 422 8.64 -11.01 -7.46
C ILE A 422 8.24 -11.58 -6.11
N ALA A 423 8.92 -12.64 -5.69
CA ALA A 423 8.84 -13.17 -4.35
C ALA A 423 10.15 -12.82 -3.62
N LEU A 424 10.05 -12.24 -2.45
CA LEU A 424 11.17 -11.72 -1.70
C LEU A 424 11.11 -12.22 -0.26
N HIS A 425 12.22 -12.71 0.23
CA HIS A 425 12.42 -13.10 1.62
C HIS A 425 13.46 -12.20 2.29
N HIS A 426 13.21 -11.81 3.52
CA HIS A 426 14.21 -11.17 4.35
C HIS A 426 14.13 -11.68 5.79
N LEU A 427 15.17 -12.35 6.24
CA LEU A 427 15.34 -12.79 7.61
C LEU A 427 16.23 -11.80 8.34
N SER A 428 15.76 -11.24 9.45
CA SER A 428 16.54 -10.36 10.32
C SER A 428 16.73 -11.01 11.68
N TRP A 429 17.97 -11.17 12.12
CA TRP A 429 18.33 -11.83 13.36
C TRP A 429 19.15 -10.89 14.27
N ASN A 430 18.60 -10.58 15.44
CA ASN A 430 19.31 -9.89 16.53
C ASN A 430 20.22 -10.89 17.25
N VAL A 431 21.44 -11.09 16.74
CA VAL A 431 22.43 -12.05 17.27
C VAL A 431 22.71 -11.76 18.75
N ASN A 432 22.98 -10.51 19.06
CA ASN A 432 23.18 -10.02 20.42
C ASN A 432 22.64 -8.59 20.59
N ARG A 433 22.93 -7.92 21.71
CA ARG A 433 22.45 -6.55 22.00
C ARG A 433 22.95 -5.49 21.01
N ARG A 434 24.03 -5.76 20.27
CA ARG A 434 24.69 -4.81 19.36
C ARG A 434 24.62 -5.19 17.91
N LEU A 435 24.60 -6.50 17.59
CA LEU A 435 24.69 -7.02 16.24
C LEU A 435 23.34 -7.55 15.75
N ASN A 436 22.89 -7.02 14.63
CA ASN A 436 21.84 -7.59 13.79
C ASN A 436 22.44 -8.03 12.47
N ILE A 437 22.05 -9.21 11.99
CA ILE A 437 22.41 -9.75 10.67
C ILE A 437 21.11 -10.06 9.93
N GLY A 438 21.08 -9.79 8.64
CA GLY A 438 19.94 -10.15 7.79
C GLY A 438 20.38 -10.94 6.57
N LEU A 439 19.53 -11.87 6.16
CA LEU A 439 19.62 -12.60 4.90
C LEU A 439 18.50 -12.16 3.97
N PHE A 440 18.82 -11.94 2.73
CA PHE A 440 17.91 -11.50 1.69
C PHE A 440 17.94 -12.47 0.53
N GLU A 441 16.78 -12.72 -0.05
CA GLU A 441 16.62 -13.44 -1.30
C GLU A 441 15.45 -12.87 -2.07
N ALA A 442 15.57 -12.76 -3.40
CA ALA A 442 14.50 -12.36 -4.31
C ALA A 442 14.49 -13.22 -5.55
N ALA A 443 13.33 -13.73 -5.93
CA ALA A 443 13.09 -14.42 -7.18
C ALA A 443 12.15 -13.61 -8.06
N ILE A 444 12.48 -13.49 -9.36
CA ILE A 444 11.72 -12.71 -10.34
C ILE A 444 11.39 -13.63 -11.51
N TRP A 445 10.10 -13.71 -11.89
CA TRP A 445 9.67 -14.45 -13.06
C TRP A 445 8.65 -13.66 -13.87
N ASN A 446 8.63 -13.90 -15.17
CA ASN A 446 7.69 -13.24 -16.07
C ASN A 446 6.29 -13.87 -15.98
N ASN A 447 5.32 -13.12 -16.47
CA ASN A 447 3.92 -13.56 -16.58
C ASN A 447 3.55 -13.92 -18.03
N GLU A 448 4.53 -14.39 -18.80
CA GLU A 448 4.31 -14.84 -20.17
C GLU A 448 3.76 -16.27 -20.21
N ALA A 449 3.15 -16.64 -21.32
CA ALA A 449 2.59 -17.97 -21.56
C ALA A 449 1.63 -18.46 -20.46
N GLU A 450 0.82 -17.54 -19.89
CA GLU A 450 -0.19 -17.87 -18.86
C GLU A 450 0.37 -18.47 -17.57
N ARG A 451 1.69 -18.35 -17.33
CA ARG A 451 2.34 -18.90 -16.14
C ARG A 451 1.72 -18.37 -14.84
N GLY A 452 1.28 -17.10 -14.84
CA GLY A 452 0.65 -16.48 -13.68
C GLY A 452 1.54 -16.41 -12.45
N PHE A 453 0.92 -16.33 -11.28
CA PHE A 453 1.60 -16.42 -10.00
C PHE A 453 1.93 -17.90 -9.71
N ASP A 454 3.21 -18.24 -9.67
CA ASP A 454 3.67 -19.59 -9.39
C ASP A 454 3.66 -19.86 -7.88
N ILE A 455 2.79 -20.79 -7.46
CA ILE A 455 2.58 -21.16 -6.05
C ILE A 455 3.85 -21.74 -5.41
N SER A 456 4.77 -22.30 -6.20
CA SER A 456 6.05 -22.84 -5.71
C SER A 456 6.87 -21.80 -4.96
N TYR A 457 6.73 -20.50 -5.35
CA TYR A 457 7.37 -19.37 -4.68
C TYR A 457 6.66 -18.90 -3.40
N LEU A 458 5.55 -19.52 -2.99
CA LEU A 458 4.98 -19.34 -1.65
C LEU A 458 5.71 -20.13 -0.56
N ASN A 459 6.71 -20.94 -0.94
CA ASN A 459 7.54 -21.62 0.04
C ASN A 459 8.12 -20.61 1.03
N PRO A 460 7.81 -20.73 2.34
CA PRO A 460 8.27 -19.76 3.32
C PRO A 460 9.75 -19.92 3.70
N LEU A 461 10.44 -20.92 3.16
CA LEU A 461 11.85 -21.16 3.43
C LEU A 461 12.72 -20.45 2.38
N LEU A 462 13.86 -19.91 2.81
CA LEU A 462 14.92 -19.42 1.94
C LEU A 462 15.38 -20.53 0.97
N PHE A 463 15.96 -20.18 -0.17
CA PHE A 463 16.52 -21.01 -1.24
C PHE A 463 15.60 -21.22 -2.44
N TYR A 464 15.18 -20.12 -3.05
CA TYR A 464 14.45 -20.13 -4.34
C TYR A 464 15.25 -20.80 -5.46
N GLN A 465 16.58 -20.86 -5.36
CA GLN A 465 17.41 -21.56 -6.32
C GLN A 465 17.01 -23.05 -6.46
N MET A 466 16.49 -23.67 -5.37
CA MET A 466 15.95 -25.03 -5.44
C MET A 466 14.64 -25.10 -6.25
N VAL A 467 13.84 -24.05 -6.22
CA VAL A 467 12.63 -23.94 -7.06
C VAL A 467 13.02 -23.80 -8.53
N GLU A 468 14.07 -23.05 -8.82
CA GLU A 468 14.64 -22.91 -10.16
C GLU A 468 15.03 -24.29 -10.76
N PHE A 469 15.72 -25.12 -10.01
CA PHE A 469 16.06 -26.47 -10.46
C PHE A 469 14.84 -27.34 -10.74
N SER A 470 13.73 -27.14 -10.06
CA SER A 470 12.50 -27.92 -10.25
C SER A 470 11.60 -27.41 -11.37
N THR A 471 11.70 -26.12 -11.74
CA THR A 471 10.86 -25.46 -12.75
C THR A 471 11.51 -25.44 -14.14
N GLY A 472 12.82 -25.73 -14.26
CA GLY A 472 13.55 -25.79 -15.53
C GLY A 472 14.33 -24.52 -15.85
N THR A 473 14.91 -24.47 -17.06
CA THR A 473 15.85 -23.43 -17.50
C THR A 473 15.24 -22.03 -17.66
N ASP A 474 13.93 -21.88 -17.57
CA ASP A 474 13.20 -20.61 -17.67
C ASP A 474 12.57 -20.18 -16.34
N ALA A 475 13.20 -20.55 -15.25
CA ALA A 475 12.69 -20.31 -13.89
C ALA A 475 12.67 -18.83 -13.49
N GLY A 476 13.41 -17.96 -14.17
CA GLY A 476 13.51 -16.55 -13.90
C GLY A 476 14.88 -16.14 -13.34
N LYS A 477 14.92 -15.11 -12.51
CA LYS A 477 16.14 -14.53 -11.92
C LYS A 477 16.09 -14.64 -10.40
N VAL A 478 17.19 -15.08 -9.78
CA VAL A 478 17.32 -15.12 -8.33
C VAL A 478 18.50 -14.24 -7.89
N MET A 479 18.31 -13.49 -6.82
CA MET A 479 19.34 -12.69 -6.18
C MET A 479 19.36 -13.01 -4.69
N VAL A 480 20.56 -13.00 -4.09
CA VAL A 480 20.76 -13.20 -2.65
C VAL A 480 21.52 -12.05 -2.03
N GLY A 481 21.39 -11.87 -0.73
CA GLY A 481 22.10 -10.80 -0.05
C GLY A 481 22.29 -11.00 1.44
N LEU A 482 23.25 -10.27 1.97
CA LEU A 482 23.57 -10.21 3.38
C LEU A 482 23.55 -8.76 3.83
N ASN A 483 22.90 -8.45 4.94
CA ASN A 483 23.05 -7.15 5.59
C ASN A 483 23.48 -7.31 7.04
N TYR A 484 24.14 -6.28 7.56
CA TYR A 484 24.48 -6.18 8.96
C TYR A 484 24.18 -4.79 9.50
N LYS A 485 23.98 -4.71 10.82
CA LYS A 485 24.01 -3.49 11.60
C LYS A 485 24.73 -3.77 12.92
N TYR A 486 25.68 -2.89 13.29
CA TYR A 486 26.42 -2.99 14.53
C TYR A 486 26.38 -1.69 15.32
N LYS A 487 25.85 -1.75 16.54
CA LYS A 487 25.71 -0.62 17.47
C LYS A 487 27.00 -0.47 18.29
N TRP A 488 27.84 0.51 17.93
CA TRP A 488 29.07 0.80 18.62
C TRP A 488 28.81 1.44 19.99
N THR A 489 27.93 2.44 20.01
CA THR A 489 27.43 3.15 21.19
C THR A 489 25.95 3.40 21.04
N ASP A 490 25.31 4.05 22.01
CA ASP A 490 23.90 4.50 21.88
C ASP A 490 23.72 5.63 20.86
N ASN A 491 24.82 6.24 20.41
CA ASN A 491 24.83 7.33 19.46
C ASN A 491 25.43 6.95 18.11
N ILE A 492 26.13 5.81 18.00
CA ILE A 492 26.84 5.43 16.77
C ILE A 492 26.51 4.00 16.39
N TYR A 493 26.05 3.79 15.17
CA TYR A 493 25.98 2.47 14.56
C TYR A 493 26.46 2.47 13.11
N SER A 494 27.04 1.35 12.69
CA SER A 494 27.38 1.05 11.30
C SER A 494 26.42 0.03 10.73
N TYR A 495 26.24 0.07 9.42
CA TYR A 495 25.40 -0.85 8.67
C TYR A 495 26.01 -1.12 7.29
N GLY A 496 25.55 -2.18 6.64
CA GLY A 496 25.96 -2.47 5.27
C GLY A 496 25.11 -3.54 4.63
N GLN A 497 25.21 -3.63 3.31
CA GLN A 497 24.57 -4.63 2.48
C GLN A 497 25.57 -5.18 1.47
N LEU A 498 25.53 -6.49 1.26
CA LEU A 498 26.14 -7.18 0.15
C LEU A 498 25.02 -7.85 -0.65
N LEU A 499 24.84 -7.44 -1.89
CA LEU A 499 23.96 -8.09 -2.85
C LEU A 499 24.79 -8.92 -3.81
N ILE A 500 24.35 -10.13 -4.10
CA ILE A 500 24.90 -11.02 -5.12
C ILE A 500 23.74 -11.38 -6.06
N ASP A 501 23.89 -11.00 -7.32
CA ASP A 501 22.95 -11.32 -8.39
C ASP A 501 23.44 -12.58 -9.14
N GLU A 502 24.72 -12.61 -9.51
CA GLU A 502 25.42 -13.75 -10.07
C GLU A 502 26.89 -13.70 -9.64
N LEU A 503 27.47 -14.82 -9.33
CA LEU A 503 28.86 -14.91 -8.93
C LEU A 503 29.50 -16.19 -9.47
N SER A 504 30.53 -16.00 -10.29
CA SER A 504 31.44 -17.08 -10.69
C SER A 504 32.65 -17.07 -9.74
N VAL A 505 32.71 -18.07 -8.87
CA VAL A 505 33.75 -18.16 -7.83
C VAL A 505 35.15 -18.25 -8.45
N ASP A 506 35.28 -19.01 -9.53
CA ASP A 506 36.56 -19.20 -10.23
C ASP A 506 37.05 -17.87 -10.84
N ASP A 507 36.13 -17.07 -11.44
CA ASP A 507 36.46 -15.78 -12.03
C ASP A 507 36.76 -14.68 -10.98
N VAL A 508 36.19 -14.78 -9.77
CA VAL A 508 36.50 -13.85 -8.68
C VAL A 508 37.94 -13.99 -8.23
N PHE A 509 38.40 -15.22 -8.04
CA PHE A 509 39.77 -15.50 -7.58
C PHE A 509 40.79 -15.49 -8.75
N GLY A 510 40.34 -15.74 -9.99
CA GLY A 510 41.17 -15.66 -11.18
C GLY A 510 41.60 -14.25 -11.59
N GLY A 511 40.91 -13.23 -11.12
CA GLY A 511 41.24 -11.81 -11.40
C GLY A 511 40.73 -11.31 -12.76
N ASP A 512 39.99 -12.09 -13.53
CA ASP A 512 39.54 -11.79 -14.90
C ASP A 512 38.47 -10.71 -15.01
N LYS A 513 37.94 -10.26 -13.85
CA LYS A 513 36.87 -9.25 -13.78
C LYS A 513 35.66 -9.62 -14.68
N SER A 514 35.22 -10.88 -14.62
CA SER A 514 34.12 -11.42 -15.44
C SER A 514 32.84 -10.61 -15.29
N PHE A 515 32.05 -10.52 -16.40
CA PHE A 515 30.70 -9.92 -16.40
C PHE A 515 29.72 -10.68 -15.51
N LYS A 516 29.94 -11.98 -15.29
CA LYS A 516 29.12 -12.83 -14.40
C LYS A 516 29.26 -12.45 -12.93
N ASN A 517 30.28 -11.69 -12.55
CA ASN A 517 30.46 -11.21 -11.18
C ASN A 517 29.61 -9.96 -10.94
N LYS A 518 28.29 -10.17 -10.79
CA LYS A 518 27.27 -9.14 -10.57
C LYS A 518 26.95 -9.01 -9.10
N PHE A 519 27.45 -7.97 -8.48
CA PHE A 519 27.20 -7.71 -7.07
C PHE A 519 27.19 -6.22 -6.74
N GLY A 520 26.59 -5.91 -5.57
CA GLY A 520 26.58 -4.56 -4.99
C GLY A 520 27.06 -4.58 -3.55
N LEU A 521 27.72 -3.51 -3.11
CA LEU A 521 28.18 -3.31 -1.75
C LEU A 521 27.72 -1.95 -1.23
N GLN A 522 27.17 -1.94 -0.01
CA GLN A 522 26.86 -0.73 0.76
C GLN A 522 27.56 -0.80 2.12
N LEU A 523 28.14 0.33 2.53
CA LEU A 523 28.67 0.55 3.87
C LEU A 523 28.19 1.90 4.37
N GLY A 524 27.78 1.99 5.62
CA GLY A 524 27.30 3.23 6.20
C GLY A 524 27.52 3.35 7.69
N LEU A 525 27.48 4.59 8.16
CA LEU A 525 27.62 4.97 9.56
C LEU A 525 26.61 6.07 9.88
N LYS A 526 25.96 5.98 11.05
CA LYS A 526 25.16 7.07 11.62
C LYS A 526 25.69 7.47 12.98
N TYR A 527 25.71 8.79 13.22
CA TYR A 527 26.15 9.40 14.46
C TYR A 527 25.11 10.39 14.95
N PHE A 528 24.36 10.01 15.98
CA PHE A 528 23.31 10.79 16.61
C PHE A 528 23.82 11.67 17.73
N ASP A 529 23.15 12.80 17.99
CA ASP A 529 23.55 13.80 18.97
C ASP A 529 25.04 14.13 18.84
N ALA A 530 25.50 14.33 17.61
CA ALA A 530 26.90 14.48 17.25
C ALA A 530 27.54 15.63 18.01
N PHE A 531 28.77 15.40 18.49
CA PHE A 531 29.54 16.36 19.29
C PHE A 531 28.80 16.83 20.56
N LYS A 532 27.84 16.00 21.08
CA LYS A 532 26.95 16.31 22.21
C LYS A 532 25.95 17.44 21.93
N VAL A 533 25.70 17.76 20.66
CA VAL A 533 24.63 18.65 20.24
C VAL A 533 23.38 17.81 20.02
N LYS A 534 22.39 18.02 20.86
CA LYS A 534 21.13 17.26 20.81
C LYS A 534 20.43 17.45 19.47
N ASP A 535 19.91 16.33 18.93
CA ASP A 535 19.17 16.28 17.66
C ASP A 535 20.01 16.74 16.43
N LEU A 536 21.36 16.74 16.54
CA LEU A 536 22.30 16.89 15.42
C LEU A 536 22.81 15.53 15.02
N ASP A 537 22.47 15.06 13.82
CA ASP A 537 22.76 13.72 13.34
C ASP A 537 23.56 13.77 12.04
N PHE A 538 24.55 12.89 11.92
CA PHE A 538 25.31 12.67 10.70
C PHE A 538 25.11 11.27 10.17
N GLN A 539 25.06 11.14 8.86
CA GLN A 539 25.04 9.87 8.15
C GLN A 539 26.07 9.91 7.02
N LEU A 540 26.94 8.91 6.99
CA LEU A 540 27.87 8.66 5.88
C LEU A 540 27.51 7.34 5.25
N GLU A 541 27.51 7.28 3.92
CA GLU A 541 27.18 6.06 3.20
C GLU A 541 28.01 5.96 1.92
N TYR A 542 28.49 4.77 1.61
CA TYR A 542 29.13 4.41 0.37
C TYR A 542 28.37 3.27 -0.29
N ASN A 543 28.06 3.43 -1.57
CA ASN A 543 27.40 2.43 -2.39
C ASN A 543 28.21 2.18 -3.66
N GLN A 544 28.30 0.91 -4.07
CA GLN A 544 28.77 0.55 -5.39
C GLN A 544 27.97 -0.63 -5.93
N VAL A 545 27.72 -0.62 -7.22
CA VAL A 545 27.07 -1.71 -7.95
C VAL A 545 27.83 -1.94 -9.26
N ARG A 546 28.21 -3.21 -9.50
CA ARG A 546 28.92 -3.58 -10.71
C ARG A 546 28.01 -3.51 -11.95
N PRO A 547 28.59 -3.35 -13.17
CA PRO A 547 27.84 -3.49 -14.42
C PRO A 547 27.05 -4.81 -14.48
N TYR A 548 25.96 -4.81 -15.22
CA TYR A 548 25.05 -5.95 -15.46
C TYR A 548 24.26 -6.42 -14.23
N THR A 549 24.53 -5.90 -13.02
CA THR A 549 23.72 -6.23 -11.83
C THR A 549 22.28 -5.75 -12.04
N TYR A 550 21.28 -6.54 -11.60
CA TYR A 550 19.83 -6.31 -11.77
C TYR A 550 19.27 -6.48 -13.19
N SER A 551 20.11 -6.50 -14.25
CA SER A 551 19.69 -6.86 -15.59
C SER A 551 19.55 -8.38 -15.77
N HIS A 552 18.95 -8.83 -16.85
CA HIS A 552 18.81 -10.25 -17.17
C HIS A 552 18.78 -10.43 -18.70
N PHE A 553 19.14 -11.64 -19.18
CA PHE A 553 19.05 -11.95 -20.60
C PHE A 553 17.61 -11.84 -21.14
N GLN A 554 16.60 -12.14 -20.30
CA GLN A 554 15.20 -11.80 -20.54
C GLN A 554 14.92 -10.44 -19.92
N GLN A 555 14.77 -9.41 -20.76
CA GLN A 555 14.61 -8.01 -20.30
C GLN A 555 13.40 -7.79 -19.39
N VAL A 556 12.34 -8.59 -19.51
CA VAL A 556 11.15 -8.49 -18.63
C VAL A 556 11.46 -8.83 -17.19
N THR A 557 12.37 -9.79 -16.94
CA THR A 557 12.72 -10.27 -15.60
C THR A 557 13.83 -9.45 -14.90
N ASN A 558 14.17 -8.26 -15.40
CA ASN A 558 15.03 -7.31 -14.69
C ASN A 558 14.42 -6.89 -13.35
N TYR A 559 15.24 -6.40 -12.40
CA TYR A 559 14.79 -5.96 -11.09
C TYR A 559 14.31 -4.49 -11.10
N ALA A 560 13.20 -4.25 -11.80
CA ALA A 560 12.62 -2.92 -12.00
C ALA A 560 11.09 -2.92 -11.93
N HIS A 561 10.51 -1.75 -11.73
CA HIS A 561 9.07 -1.47 -11.78
C HIS A 561 8.82 -0.12 -12.43
N VAL A 562 7.94 -0.07 -13.45
CA VAL A 562 7.54 1.17 -14.17
C VAL A 562 8.74 2.02 -14.55
N GLY A 563 9.67 1.44 -15.32
CA GLY A 563 10.85 2.16 -15.82
C GLY A 563 11.88 2.56 -14.76
N GLN A 564 11.83 2.01 -13.52
CA GLN A 564 12.67 2.41 -12.40
C GLN A 564 13.24 1.20 -11.67
N SER A 565 14.48 1.30 -11.19
CA SER A 565 15.10 0.25 -10.36
C SER A 565 14.32 0.04 -9.05
N LEU A 566 14.09 -1.20 -8.66
CA LEU A 566 13.53 -1.55 -7.34
C LEU A 566 14.57 -1.47 -6.22
N ALA A 567 15.85 -1.44 -6.56
CA ALA A 567 16.98 -1.27 -5.64
C ALA A 567 17.49 0.18 -5.64
N HIS A 568 18.77 0.38 -5.88
CA HIS A 568 19.37 1.71 -5.92
C HIS A 568 18.85 2.53 -7.12
N LEU A 569 18.61 3.83 -6.91
CA LEU A 569 18.00 4.70 -7.94
C LEU A 569 18.83 4.86 -9.21
N TRP A 570 20.16 4.71 -9.12
CA TRP A 570 21.07 4.72 -10.28
C TRP A 570 21.13 3.37 -11.00
N GLY A 571 20.51 2.33 -10.45
CA GLY A 571 20.49 0.99 -11.02
C GLY A 571 21.85 0.29 -10.86
N THR A 572 22.66 0.28 -11.90
CA THR A 572 23.87 -0.50 -12.02
C THR A 572 25.03 0.35 -12.53
N ASN A 573 26.27 -0.18 -12.51
CA ASN A 573 27.50 0.42 -13.05
C ASN A 573 27.85 1.77 -12.43
N PHE A 574 27.91 1.84 -11.10
CA PHE A 574 28.21 3.07 -10.38
C PHE A 574 28.93 2.83 -9.06
N ARG A 575 29.51 3.90 -8.52
CA ARG A 575 29.87 4.07 -7.13
C ARG A 575 29.50 5.48 -6.65
N GLU A 576 29.03 5.62 -5.43
CA GLU A 576 28.71 6.91 -4.82
C GLU A 576 29.14 6.96 -3.35
N ALA A 577 29.44 8.17 -2.89
CA ALA A 577 29.64 8.51 -1.49
C ALA A 577 28.62 9.58 -1.11
N ILE A 578 27.93 9.38 0.02
CA ILE A 578 26.86 10.24 0.53
C ILE A 578 27.26 10.73 1.92
N ALA A 579 27.10 12.02 2.17
CA ALA A 579 27.18 12.63 3.48
C ALA A 579 25.92 13.43 3.76
N ILE A 580 25.24 13.17 4.88
CA ILE A 580 24.04 13.86 5.28
C ILE A 580 24.21 14.35 6.72
N ALA A 581 23.89 15.64 6.95
CA ALA A 581 23.76 16.23 8.27
C ALA A 581 22.31 16.65 8.48
N ARG A 582 21.73 16.32 9.63
CA ARG A 582 20.36 16.72 10.00
C ARG A 582 20.39 17.39 11.36
N TYR A 583 19.62 18.47 11.51
CA TYR A 583 19.43 19.14 12.78
C TYR A 583 17.97 19.49 13.00
N ARG A 584 17.47 19.25 14.19
CA ARG A 584 16.10 19.58 14.56
C ARG A 584 16.04 20.27 15.93
N LYS A 585 15.24 21.32 15.99
CA LYS A 585 14.93 22.00 17.24
C LYS A 585 13.47 22.41 17.26
N ASP A 586 12.68 21.77 18.11
CA ASP A 586 11.24 21.93 18.21
C ASP A 586 10.57 21.72 16.83
N ARG A 587 9.95 22.72 16.22
CA ARG A 587 9.34 22.66 14.88
C ARG A 587 10.28 23.03 13.74
N TRP A 588 11.47 23.56 14.03
CA TRP A 588 12.49 23.86 13.03
C TRP A 588 13.30 22.62 12.70
N TYR A 589 13.58 22.41 11.45
CA TYR A 589 14.48 21.37 10.97
C TYR A 589 15.34 21.90 9.82
N GLY A 590 16.46 21.26 9.62
CA GLY A 590 17.30 21.47 8.46
C GLY A 590 18.09 20.23 8.15
N HIS A 591 18.35 19.99 6.88
CA HIS A 591 19.31 18.98 6.44
C HIS A 591 20.23 19.52 5.35
N ALA A 592 21.45 19.05 5.37
CA ALA A 592 22.43 19.23 4.30
C ALA A 592 22.82 17.85 3.78
N LYS A 593 22.82 17.66 2.48
CA LYS A 593 23.18 16.42 1.81
C LYS A 593 24.21 16.71 0.72
N PHE A 594 25.27 15.89 0.69
CA PHE A 594 26.29 15.93 -0.34
C PHE A 594 26.50 14.52 -0.90
N ILE A 595 26.50 14.41 -2.21
CA ILE A 595 26.73 13.15 -2.93
C ILE A 595 27.79 13.40 -4.00
N TYR A 596 28.78 12.53 -4.03
CA TYR A 596 29.74 12.43 -5.14
C TYR A 596 29.71 11.03 -5.72
N GLY A 597 29.59 10.91 -7.03
CA GLY A 597 29.48 9.63 -7.67
C GLY A 597 30.09 9.56 -9.05
N LEU A 598 30.46 8.34 -9.40
CA LEU A 598 30.93 7.95 -10.73
C LEU A 598 29.96 6.94 -11.30
N ARG A 599 29.55 7.14 -12.54
CA ARG A 599 28.61 6.27 -13.27
C ARG A 599 29.15 5.93 -14.65
N GLY A 600 28.79 4.75 -15.16
CA GLY A 600 28.93 4.45 -16.57
C GLY A 600 27.56 4.52 -17.25
N PHE A 601 27.49 4.92 -18.50
CA PHE A 601 26.30 4.93 -19.32
C PHE A 601 26.53 4.14 -20.62
N GLU A 602 25.43 3.68 -21.20
CA GLU A 602 25.50 3.06 -22.54
C GLU A 602 25.93 4.13 -23.55
N PRO A 603 27.01 3.90 -24.33
CA PRO A 603 27.44 4.85 -25.33
C PRO A 603 26.45 4.99 -26.51
N ASN A 604 25.77 3.89 -26.83
CA ASN A 604 24.87 3.78 -27.99
C ASN A 604 23.40 3.73 -27.53
N ALA A 605 22.53 4.27 -28.37
CA ALA A 605 21.09 4.33 -28.09
C ALA A 605 20.40 2.96 -28.11
N ASP A 606 20.90 2.04 -28.92
CA ASP A 606 20.40 0.67 -29.07
C ASP A 606 20.93 -0.30 -27.98
N ASN A 607 21.85 0.16 -27.11
CA ASN A 607 22.59 -0.66 -26.16
C ASN A 607 23.36 -1.81 -26.78
N ILE A 608 23.93 -1.61 -27.99
CA ILE A 608 24.75 -2.62 -28.70
C ILE A 608 26.12 -2.01 -29.07
N PRO A 609 27.22 -2.56 -28.53
CA PRO A 609 27.29 -3.58 -27.48
C PRO A 609 26.80 -3.07 -26.12
N PHE A 610 26.26 -3.97 -25.27
CA PHE A 610 25.74 -3.64 -23.97
C PHE A 610 26.85 -3.58 -22.91
N TYR A 611 26.99 -2.42 -22.26
CA TYR A 611 28.03 -2.17 -21.24
C TYR A 611 27.52 -2.43 -19.82
N GLY A 612 26.28 -2.87 -19.66
CA GLY A 612 25.69 -3.19 -18.34
C GLY A 612 25.37 -1.97 -17.49
N SER A 613 25.10 -0.83 -18.11
CA SER A 613 24.75 0.42 -17.42
C SER A 613 23.23 0.66 -17.38
N ASN A 614 22.50 0.04 -18.30
CA ASN A 614 21.05 0.12 -18.40
C ASN A 614 20.43 -1.20 -17.98
N LEU A 615 19.77 -1.23 -16.82
CA LEU A 615 19.13 -2.46 -16.32
C LEU A 615 17.97 -2.99 -17.19
N PHE A 616 17.56 -2.23 -18.22
CA PHE A 616 16.60 -2.65 -19.24
C PHE A 616 17.29 -3.21 -20.50
N GLY A 617 18.63 -3.23 -20.56
CA GLY A 617 19.39 -3.87 -21.61
C GLY A 617 19.34 -5.40 -21.53
N THR A 618 19.82 -6.08 -22.57
CA THR A 618 19.91 -7.54 -22.62
C THR A 618 21.35 -8.02 -22.57
N GLU A 619 21.61 -9.03 -21.77
CA GLU A 619 22.91 -9.67 -21.63
C GLU A 619 23.30 -10.55 -22.84
N ARG A 620 22.48 -10.59 -23.89
CA ARG A 620 22.79 -11.34 -25.12
C ARG A 620 23.89 -10.71 -25.95
N ASN A 621 24.12 -9.39 -25.84
CA ASN A 621 25.06 -8.63 -26.63
C ASN A 621 26.04 -7.84 -25.77
N ILE A 622 26.62 -8.47 -24.75
CA ILE A 622 27.58 -7.84 -23.82
C ILE A 622 28.82 -7.28 -24.59
N PHE A 623 29.38 -6.20 -24.05
CA PHE A 623 30.60 -5.58 -24.59
C PHE A 623 31.80 -6.50 -24.46
N SER A 624 31.99 -7.14 -23.32
CA SER A 624 33.10 -8.06 -23.07
C SER A 624 32.72 -9.05 -21.94
N GLU A 625 33.23 -10.27 -22.03
CA GLU A 625 33.09 -11.29 -21.01
C GLU A 625 34.00 -11.04 -19.80
N THR A 626 35.15 -10.37 -20.03
CA THR A 626 36.18 -10.12 -19.04
C THR A 626 36.62 -8.65 -19.03
N GLY A 627 37.37 -8.23 -17.99
CA GLY A 627 37.85 -6.86 -17.90
C GLY A 627 36.75 -5.86 -17.49
N VAL A 628 35.59 -6.32 -16.96
CA VAL A 628 34.45 -5.48 -16.61
C VAL A 628 34.74 -4.63 -15.37
N GLU A 629 34.62 -3.32 -15.52
CA GLU A 629 34.88 -2.34 -14.45
C GLU A 629 33.70 -1.40 -14.21
N ILE A 630 33.59 -0.89 -12.98
CA ILE A 630 32.61 0.14 -12.65
C ILE A 630 33.00 1.45 -13.33
N GLY A 631 32.03 2.04 -14.04
CA GLY A 631 32.21 3.24 -14.86
C GLY A 631 32.51 2.94 -16.32
N GLN A 632 32.49 1.66 -16.74
CA GLN A 632 32.67 1.30 -18.16
C GLN A 632 31.55 1.87 -19.06
N GLY A 633 31.83 1.97 -20.35
CA GLY A 633 30.99 2.68 -21.33
C GLY A 633 31.28 4.17 -21.32
N ASN A 634 30.25 5.01 -21.39
CA ASN A 634 30.42 6.47 -21.30
C ASN A 634 30.45 6.90 -19.85
N LYS A 635 31.65 7.21 -19.36
CA LYS A 635 31.89 7.52 -17.96
C LYS A 635 31.41 8.93 -17.61
N ALA A 636 30.77 9.07 -16.47
CA ALA A 636 30.31 10.35 -15.94
C ALA A 636 30.62 10.51 -14.45
N ASN A 637 30.89 11.74 -14.04
CA ASN A 637 30.98 12.14 -12.64
C ASN A 637 29.78 13.03 -12.30
N SER A 638 29.24 12.84 -11.09
CA SER A 638 28.13 13.62 -10.60
C SER A 638 28.41 14.12 -9.19
N THR A 639 28.28 15.41 -8.98
CA THR A 639 28.26 16.04 -7.65
C THR A 639 26.87 16.60 -7.41
N PHE A 640 26.32 16.31 -6.24
CA PHE A 640 25.01 16.80 -5.83
C PHE A 640 25.10 17.33 -4.41
N ALA A 641 24.66 18.57 -4.21
CA ALA A 641 24.57 19.20 -2.90
C ALA A 641 23.15 19.73 -2.70
N GLU A 642 22.58 19.47 -1.54
CA GLU A 642 21.25 19.95 -1.16
C GLU A 642 21.27 20.52 0.25
N LEU A 643 20.62 21.66 0.41
CA LEU A 643 20.36 22.29 1.70
C LEU A 643 18.86 22.58 1.79
N GLU A 644 18.18 21.96 2.75
CA GLU A 644 16.79 22.26 3.07
C GLU A 644 16.67 22.79 4.50
N VAL A 645 15.93 23.87 4.67
CA VAL A 645 15.55 24.40 5.98
C VAL A 645 14.03 24.54 5.98
N GLY A 646 13.38 24.13 7.05
CA GLY A 646 11.95 24.17 7.12
C GLY A 646 11.38 24.26 8.52
N TYR A 647 10.08 24.44 8.55
CA TYR A 647 9.28 24.58 9.76
C TYR A 647 8.07 23.64 9.71
N LEU A 648 7.90 22.80 10.71
CA LEU A 648 6.78 21.88 10.84
C LEU A 648 5.52 22.65 11.25
N VAL A 649 4.67 22.96 10.29
CA VAL A 649 3.44 23.74 10.47
C VAL A 649 2.41 22.96 11.27
N ASN A 650 2.14 21.70 10.86
CA ASN A 650 1.22 20.80 11.55
C ASN A 650 1.87 19.42 11.76
N PRO A 651 2.23 19.07 13.01
CA PRO A 651 2.81 17.76 13.34
C PRO A 651 1.87 16.58 13.06
N ALA A 652 0.56 16.76 13.21
CA ALA A 652 -0.41 15.69 13.00
C ALA A 652 -0.53 15.31 11.51
N ALA A 653 -0.51 16.30 10.63
CA ALA A 653 -0.59 16.11 9.18
C ALA A 653 0.79 16.05 8.50
N ASN A 654 1.89 16.10 9.25
CA ASN A 654 3.27 16.22 8.76
C ASN A 654 3.45 17.36 7.74
N LEU A 655 2.68 18.43 7.87
CA LEU A 655 2.73 19.59 6.98
C LEU A 655 3.90 20.49 7.37
N LYS A 656 4.79 20.73 6.44
CA LYS A 656 5.96 21.61 6.60
C LYS A 656 5.99 22.74 5.58
N LEU A 657 6.50 23.89 5.99
CA LEU A 657 6.96 24.96 5.12
C LEU A 657 8.46 24.78 4.95
N TYR A 658 8.98 24.89 3.73
CA TYR A 658 10.40 24.66 3.48
C TYR A 658 10.97 25.57 2.40
N MET A 659 12.28 25.76 2.48
CA MET A 659 13.12 26.29 1.41
C MET A 659 14.23 25.29 1.14
N ASN A 660 14.45 25.00 -0.14
CA ASN A 660 15.41 24.00 -0.58
C ASN A 660 16.30 24.58 -1.67
N LEU A 661 17.60 24.36 -1.55
CA LEU A 661 18.62 24.72 -2.53
C LEU A 661 19.31 23.45 -2.98
N ILE A 662 19.26 23.15 -4.26
CA ILE A 662 19.96 22.03 -4.90
C ILE A 662 21.00 22.58 -5.87
N HIS A 663 22.22 22.12 -5.75
CA HIS A 663 23.28 22.32 -6.73
C HIS A 663 23.75 20.97 -7.24
N ARG A 664 23.68 20.76 -8.56
CA ARG A 664 24.11 19.53 -9.23
C ARG A 664 25.08 19.90 -10.36
N ASP A 665 26.23 19.23 -10.35
CA ASP A 665 27.19 19.28 -11.44
C ASP A 665 27.36 17.86 -12.00
N PHE A 666 27.18 17.74 -13.31
CA PHE A 666 27.27 16.48 -14.01
C PHE A 666 28.17 16.66 -15.23
N SER A 667 29.23 15.87 -15.29
CA SER A 667 30.17 15.87 -16.40
C SER A 667 30.34 14.47 -16.98
N VAL A 668 30.46 14.35 -18.28
CA VAL A 668 30.54 13.08 -19.01
C VAL A 668 31.71 13.10 -20.01
N ASP A 669 32.40 11.96 -20.13
CA ASP A 669 33.58 11.86 -21.01
C ASP A 669 33.23 12.12 -22.50
N VAL A 670 32.08 11.62 -22.96
CA VAL A 670 31.60 11.81 -24.34
C VAL A 670 30.19 12.38 -24.30
N GLN A 671 30.04 13.62 -24.77
CA GLN A 671 28.73 14.27 -24.84
C GLN A 671 27.91 13.74 -26.01
N ASN A 672 26.63 13.44 -25.73
CA ASN A 672 25.64 13.06 -26.74
C ASN A 672 24.26 13.60 -26.35
N GLU A 673 23.23 13.39 -27.16
CA GLU A 673 21.88 13.90 -26.91
C GLU A 673 21.28 13.46 -25.54
N ARG A 674 21.71 12.32 -25.01
CA ARG A 674 21.21 11.77 -23.73
C ARG A 674 22.07 12.15 -22.54
N ASN A 675 23.40 12.21 -22.75
CA ASN A 675 24.38 12.46 -21.71
C ASN A 675 25.30 13.59 -22.14
N PHE A 676 25.24 14.73 -21.47
CA PHE A 676 26.06 15.91 -21.69
C PHE A 676 26.29 16.64 -20.38
N ASP A 677 27.34 17.47 -20.36
CA ASP A 677 27.67 18.28 -19.18
C ASP A 677 26.51 19.20 -18.85
N ASN A 678 26.13 19.20 -17.59
CA ASN A 678 25.02 20.01 -17.11
C ASN A 678 25.22 20.42 -15.68
N THR A 679 25.20 21.74 -15.43
CA THR A 679 25.22 22.31 -14.09
C THR A 679 23.86 22.93 -13.79
N THR A 680 23.25 22.51 -12.70
CA THR A 680 21.95 22.98 -12.24
C THR A 680 22.07 23.60 -10.87
N THR A 681 21.52 24.80 -10.71
CA THR A 681 21.23 25.38 -9.38
C THR A 681 19.74 25.61 -9.29
N TRP A 682 19.09 24.84 -8.43
CA TRP A 682 17.64 24.82 -8.31
C TRP A 682 17.21 25.29 -6.94
N ILE A 683 16.49 26.42 -6.88
CA ILE A 683 15.99 27.03 -5.65
C ILE A 683 14.50 26.80 -5.60
N ASN A 684 14.00 26.28 -4.47
CA ASN A 684 12.62 25.95 -4.25
C ASN A 684 12.12 26.50 -2.92
N PHE A 685 10.84 26.86 -2.91
CA PHE A 685 10.11 27.24 -1.72
C PHE A 685 8.72 26.59 -1.76
N GLY A 686 8.22 26.07 -0.64
CA GLY A 686 6.94 25.39 -0.69
C GLY A 686 6.38 24.91 0.64
N PHE A 687 5.19 24.33 0.53
CA PHE A 687 4.51 23.58 1.58
C PHE A 687 4.45 22.11 1.17
N ARG A 688 4.80 21.20 2.06
CA ARG A 688 4.76 19.77 1.80
C ARG A 688 4.21 18.99 2.99
N ALA A 689 3.22 18.11 2.73
CA ALA A 689 2.88 17.03 3.63
C ALA A 689 3.85 15.87 3.37
N ASP A 690 4.73 15.59 4.34
CA ASP A 690 5.86 14.68 4.18
C ASP A 690 5.42 13.21 4.32
N LEU A 691 4.75 12.70 3.29
CA LEU A 691 4.18 11.34 3.28
C LEU A 691 5.03 10.33 2.47
N PHE A 692 6.00 10.79 1.70
CA PHE A 692 6.91 10.00 0.88
C PHE A 692 8.21 10.75 0.62
N ASN A 693 9.25 10.03 0.15
CA ASN A 693 10.53 10.62 -0.19
C ASN A 693 10.56 11.13 -1.64
N TRP A 694 11.06 12.33 -1.84
CA TRP A 694 11.53 12.79 -3.14
C TRP A 694 13.03 12.52 -3.26
N TYR A 695 13.44 11.99 -4.41
CA TYR A 695 14.83 11.79 -4.78
C TYR A 695 15.13 12.59 -6.04
N PHE A 696 15.98 13.59 -5.92
CA PHE A 696 16.41 14.44 -7.03
C PHE A 696 17.85 14.18 -7.47
N GLU A 697 18.53 13.22 -6.88
CA GLU A 697 19.94 12.89 -7.04
C GLU A 697 20.20 11.91 -8.20
N TYR A 698 19.59 12.13 -9.33
CA TYR A 698 19.78 11.31 -10.53
C TYR A 698 20.95 11.74 -11.39
#